data_134c1f0ec49af93575b266cd3dd74a10
#
_entry.id   134c1f0ec49af93575b266cd3dd74a10
#
_cell.length_a   1.000
_cell.length_b   1.000
_cell.length_c   1.000
_cell.angle_alpha   90.00
_cell.angle_beta   90.00
_cell.angle_gamma   90.00
#
_symmetry.space_group_name_H-M   'P 1'
#
loop_
_entity.id
_entity.type
_entity.pdbx_description
1 polymer ?
#
loop_
_entity_poly.entity_id
_entity_poly.type
_entity_poly.pdbx_seq_one_letter_code
_entity_poly.pdbx_strand_id
1 'polypeptide(L)'
;MSDNIKIPVFENFKDSAHLTKDKYEEAYKFALDNPEAFWEKEGKRINWIKPYTMVKDVTWSNNDVNIKWFYDGTLNASYNCIDRHLSDKSDQIAIIWEGDDPNESKKITYKELHQKVSKFANMMKHFGVQKGDRVTIYMPMIPEAAYAMLACSRIGAIHSVVFGGFSPDALAGRILDCDSKFLITADEGIRGGKIVPLKVNSDKALEQCPDVKNVFVVKRTGGDIEMKEDRDLWYHEAVELVDDECPPEEMNAEDPLFILYTSGSTGKPKGVLHTTGGYIVYASYTHEIIFDYHDNDIYWCTADVGWVTGHSYIVYGPLANGATTLMFEGVPNYPSNSRFWEVCDKHSVNIFYTAPTAIRALMKEGDAPVKSTSRKSIRLLGTVGEPINPEAWMWYFNIVGEKKCPIVDTWWQTETGATLISPLPGATDLKPGSASKPLPGVKPVLLDSEGNILEGENEGNLCIADSWPGQMRTVYGDHKRFIETYFSQYDGYYFTGDGCKRDEDGYYWITGRVDDVINVSGHRMGTAEVESALVSHEKVSEAAVVGFPHEIKGQGIYAYVTLNAGENGNEEIRKELINWVRKEIGPIASPDLIQFAPNLPKTRSGKIMRRILRKIAENDYSELGDTSTLAEPMVVDELIENRQNK
;
A
#
# COMPACT_ATOMS: atom_id res chain seq x y z
N MET A 1 -5.25 -23.23 16.71
CA MET A 1 -3.90 -23.84 16.91
C MET A 1 -2.74 -22.93 16.50
N SER A 2 -2.96 -21.84 15.76
CA SER A 2 -1.90 -20.89 15.34
C SER A 2 -1.50 -19.88 16.43
N ASP A 3 -2.35 -19.60 17.38
CA ASP A 3 -2.19 -18.53 18.37
C ASP A 3 -1.02 -18.75 19.36
N ASN A 4 -0.46 -19.95 19.41
CA ASN A 4 0.64 -20.32 20.31
C ASN A 4 2.03 -20.43 19.62
N ILE A 5 2.10 -20.16 18.31
CA ILE A 5 3.38 -20.22 17.60
C ILE A 5 4.12 -18.91 17.81
N LYS A 6 5.27 -18.96 18.47
CA LYS A 6 6.16 -17.83 18.66
C LYS A 6 7.55 -18.18 18.13
N ILE A 7 8.00 -17.42 17.13
CA ILE A 7 9.31 -17.61 16.51
C ILE A 7 10.25 -16.55 17.07
N PRO A 8 11.33 -16.94 17.76
CA PRO A 8 12.22 -15.98 18.40
C PRO A 8 13.00 -15.17 17.35
N VAL A 9 13.51 -14.01 17.79
CA VAL A 9 14.44 -13.20 16.99
C VAL A 9 15.59 -14.07 16.50
N PHE A 10 15.90 -13.96 15.20
CA PHE A 10 16.97 -14.73 14.56
C PHE A 10 18.35 -14.25 15.02
N GLU A 11 19.28 -15.18 15.24
CA GLU A 11 20.62 -14.87 15.76
C GLU A 11 21.39 -13.85 14.89
N ASN A 12 21.22 -13.90 13.57
CA ASN A 12 21.84 -12.95 12.64
C ASN A 12 21.27 -11.53 12.68
N PHE A 13 20.14 -11.29 13.38
CA PHE A 13 19.56 -9.97 13.59
C PHE A 13 19.71 -9.47 15.03
N LYS A 14 19.96 -10.36 15.97
CA LYS A 14 19.92 -10.10 17.41
C LYS A 14 20.84 -8.96 17.85
N ASP A 15 22.05 -8.92 17.28
CA ASP A 15 23.09 -7.96 17.64
C ASP A 15 23.40 -6.94 16.52
N SER A 16 23.05 -7.26 15.27
CA SER A 16 23.40 -6.46 14.10
C SER A 16 22.31 -5.53 13.59
N ALA A 17 21.06 -5.78 13.97
CA ALA A 17 19.93 -4.96 13.51
C ALA A 17 20.02 -3.53 14.04
N HIS A 18 19.48 -2.57 13.27
CA HIS A 18 19.37 -1.16 13.66
C HIS A 18 18.67 -1.02 15.01
N LEU A 19 17.56 -1.74 15.20
CA LEU A 19 16.85 -1.83 16.48
C LEU A 19 16.87 -3.27 17.01
N THR A 20 17.72 -3.51 18.00
CA THR A 20 17.67 -4.69 18.84
C THR A 20 16.55 -4.55 19.88
N LYS A 21 16.23 -5.61 20.62
CA LYS A 21 15.15 -5.59 21.62
C LYS A 21 15.32 -4.45 22.63
N ASP A 22 16.51 -4.32 23.21
CA ASP A 22 16.79 -3.29 24.23
C ASP A 22 16.70 -1.88 23.64
N LYS A 23 17.27 -1.67 22.42
CA LYS A 23 17.17 -0.40 21.72
C LYS A 23 15.72 -0.03 21.35
N TYR A 24 14.92 -1.02 20.96
CA TYR A 24 13.51 -0.80 20.67
C TYR A 24 12.76 -0.35 21.92
N GLU A 25 12.93 -1.06 23.05
CA GLU A 25 12.27 -0.75 24.31
C GLU A 25 12.66 0.65 24.82
N GLU A 26 13.94 1.01 24.73
CA GLU A 26 14.44 2.34 25.06
C GLU A 26 13.85 3.42 24.13
N ALA A 27 13.93 3.20 22.82
CA ALA A 27 13.42 4.15 21.83
C ALA A 27 11.91 4.35 21.93
N TYR A 28 11.15 3.26 22.12
CA TYR A 28 9.70 3.30 22.26
C TYR A 28 9.29 4.07 23.53
N LYS A 29 9.92 3.76 24.65
CA LYS A 29 9.68 4.49 25.91
C LYS A 29 10.05 5.96 25.77
N PHE A 30 11.24 6.27 25.23
CA PHE A 30 11.67 7.65 25.03
C PHE A 30 10.69 8.43 24.15
N ALA A 31 10.21 7.81 23.07
CA ALA A 31 9.25 8.44 22.17
C ALA A 31 7.87 8.69 22.82
N LEU A 32 7.44 7.83 23.73
CA LEU A 32 6.19 8.05 24.50
C LEU A 32 6.33 9.16 25.53
N ASP A 33 7.47 9.20 26.24
CA ASP A 33 7.73 10.16 27.30
C ASP A 33 8.10 11.56 26.77
N ASN A 34 8.75 11.60 25.59
CA ASN A 34 9.31 12.83 24.97
C ASN A 34 9.08 12.85 23.45
N PRO A 35 7.83 12.87 22.96
CA PRO A 35 7.54 12.71 21.53
C PRO A 35 8.18 13.77 20.64
N GLU A 36 8.22 15.05 21.05
CA GLU A 36 8.83 16.10 20.27
C GLU A 36 10.36 15.92 20.18
N ALA A 37 11.03 15.58 21.28
CA ALA A 37 12.47 15.34 21.29
C ALA A 37 12.86 14.11 20.44
N PHE A 38 12.02 13.08 20.44
CA PHE A 38 12.20 11.92 19.58
C PHE A 38 12.16 12.32 18.10
N TRP A 39 11.12 13.02 17.68
CA TRP A 39 10.98 13.45 16.28
C TRP A 39 11.93 14.57 15.89
N GLU A 40 12.36 15.44 16.83
CA GLU A 40 13.46 16.40 16.60
C GLU A 40 14.74 15.66 16.20
N LYS A 41 15.05 14.55 16.89
CA LYS A 41 16.21 13.71 16.56
C LYS A 41 16.05 13.06 15.20
N GLU A 42 14.90 12.39 14.97
CA GLU A 42 14.67 11.65 13.72
C GLU A 42 14.53 12.56 12.49
N GLY A 43 14.06 13.79 12.65
CA GLY A 43 14.01 14.77 11.57
C GLY A 43 15.37 15.15 11.00
N LYS A 44 16.46 14.95 11.77
CA LYS A 44 17.85 15.23 11.33
C LYS A 44 18.41 14.19 10.35
N ARG A 45 17.68 13.11 10.10
CA ARG A 45 18.04 12.10 9.09
C ARG A 45 17.94 12.62 7.65
N ILE A 46 17.24 13.73 7.42
CA ILE A 46 16.99 14.38 6.15
C ILE A 46 17.80 15.69 6.07
N ASN A 47 18.25 16.06 4.87
CA ASN A 47 18.92 17.32 4.62
C ASN A 47 17.88 18.44 4.48
N TRP A 48 18.04 19.47 5.29
CA TRP A 48 17.23 20.68 5.29
C TRP A 48 17.97 21.83 4.62
N ILE A 49 17.28 22.61 3.80
CA ILE A 49 17.81 23.88 3.24
C ILE A 49 17.86 24.91 4.38
N LYS A 50 16.72 25.11 5.06
CA LYS A 50 16.64 25.83 6.31
C LYS A 50 16.24 24.82 7.41
N PRO A 51 17.10 24.57 8.40
CA PRO A 51 16.75 23.72 9.53
C PRO A 51 15.48 24.20 10.25
N TYR A 52 14.62 23.25 10.64
CA TYR A 52 13.46 23.53 11.49
C TYR A 52 13.89 23.83 12.93
N THR A 53 13.09 24.63 13.61
CA THR A 53 13.16 24.87 15.05
C THR A 53 11.87 24.46 15.74
N MET A 54 10.78 24.35 14.98
CA MET A 54 9.45 23.99 15.45
C MET A 54 9.08 22.59 14.94
N VAL A 55 9.03 21.62 15.86
CA VAL A 55 8.86 20.20 15.51
C VAL A 55 7.41 19.86 15.22
N LYS A 56 6.48 20.26 16.10
CA LYS A 56 5.09 19.82 16.09
C LYS A 56 4.14 20.95 16.49
N ASP A 57 3.06 21.11 15.72
CA ASP A 57 1.89 21.91 16.07
C ASP A 57 0.64 21.13 15.65
N VAL A 58 -0.01 20.47 16.62
CA VAL A 58 -1.12 19.55 16.36
C VAL A 58 -2.27 19.82 17.31
N THR A 59 -3.45 19.97 16.77
CA THR A 59 -4.73 19.99 17.48
C THR A 59 -5.63 18.90 16.92
N TRP A 60 -6.16 18.04 17.81
CA TRP A 60 -7.13 17.02 17.48
C TRP A 60 -8.39 17.20 18.35
N SER A 61 -9.30 18.04 17.92
CA SER A 61 -10.62 18.14 18.50
C SER A 61 -11.68 17.95 17.43
N ASN A 62 -12.89 17.56 17.81
CA ASN A 62 -14.00 17.33 16.87
C ASN A 62 -14.33 18.54 15.97
N ASN A 63 -13.90 19.74 16.36
CA ASN A 63 -14.20 20.98 15.66
C ASN A 63 -12.97 21.65 15.04
N ASP A 64 -11.77 21.23 15.45
CA ASP A 64 -10.53 21.84 14.99
C ASP A 64 -9.42 20.76 14.92
N VAL A 65 -9.12 20.33 13.71
CA VAL A 65 -8.02 19.41 13.43
C VAL A 65 -6.99 20.12 12.58
N ASN A 66 -5.85 20.40 13.19
CA ASN A 66 -4.70 20.99 12.53
C ASN A 66 -3.47 20.12 12.79
N ILE A 67 -2.70 19.82 11.75
CA ILE A 67 -1.53 18.92 11.84
C ILE A 67 -0.38 19.56 11.08
N LYS A 68 0.69 19.93 11.80
CA LYS A 68 1.91 20.47 11.21
C LYS A 68 3.13 19.84 11.88
N TRP A 69 4.11 19.50 11.07
CA TRP A 69 5.38 18.94 11.49
C TRP A 69 6.56 19.64 10.83
N PHE A 70 7.61 19.98 11.61
CA PHE A 70 8.80 20.65 11.15
C PHE A 70 8.53 21.96 10.38
N TYR A 71 7.46 22.66 10.74
CA TYR A 71 6.72 23.58 9.89
C TYR A 71 7.39 24.92 9.59
N ASP A 72 8.52 25.25 10.23
CA ASP A 72 9.36 26.40 9.90
C ASP A 72 10.65 26.02 9.14
N GLY A 73 10.83 24.72 8.88
CA GLY A 73 11.92 24.19 8.08
C GLY A 73 11.62 24.17 6.59
N THR A 74 12.66 24.21 5.76
CA THR A 74 12.55 24.08 4.30
C THR A 74 13.46 22.99 3.77
N LEU A 75 13.02 22.28 2.73
CA LEU A 75 13.73 21.18 2.12
C LEU A 75 13.23 20.93 0.70
N ASN A 76 13.80 19.92 0.04
CA ASN A 76 13.23 19.35 -1.18
C ASN A 76 13.28 17.81 -1.10
N ALA A 77 12.17 17.12 -1.40
CA ALA A 77 12.09 15.66 -1.32
C ALA A 77 12.95 14.99 -2.40
N SER A 78 12.95 15.50 -3.63
CA SER A 78 13.80 14.99 -4.71
C SER A 78 15.29 15.12 -4.39
N TYR A 79 15.72 16.25 -3.82
CA TYR A 79 17.08 16.43 -3.34
C TYR A 79 17.48 15.33 -2.34
N ASN A 80 16.60 15.05 -1.40
CA ASN A 80 16.86 14.04 -0.37
C ASN A 80 16.87 12.61 -0.92
N CYS A 81 16.19 12.37 -2.03
CA CYS A 81 16.19 11.06 -2.71
C CYS A 81 17.36 10.88 -3.68
N ILE A 82 17.98 11.96 -4.17
CA ILE A 82 18.94 11.89 -5.27
C ILE A 82 20.23 12.66 -4.94
N ASP A 83 20.15 13.99 -4.91
CA ASP A 83 21.32 14.89 -4.94
C ASP A 83 22.27 14.66 -3.76
N ARG A 84 21.72 14.46 -2.55
CA ARG A 84 22.52 14.25 -1.35
C ARG A 84 23.40 13.00 -1.40
N HIS A 85 23.09 12.07 -2.30
CA HIS A 85 23.83 10.82 -2.47
C HIS A 85 24.88 10.88 -3.58
N LEU A 86 24.93 11.96 -4.38
CA LEU A 86 25.82 12.06 -5.53
C LEU A 86 27.30 12.14 -5.15
N SER A 87 27.62 12.62 -3.93
CA SER A 87 29.01 12.75 -3.48
C SER A 87 29.71 11.40 -3.27
N ASP A 88 28.97 10.41 -2.80
CA ASP A 88 29.52 9.13 -2.36
C ASP A 88 28.88 7.89 -3.02
N LYS A 89 27.68 8.04 -3.59
CA LYS A 89 26.91 6.96 -4.21
C LYS A 89 26.55 7.22 -5.69
N SER A 90 27.25 8.14 -6.35
CA SER A 90 26.97 8.55 -7.74
C SER A 90 26.83 7.37 -8.71
N ASP A 91 27.73 6.41 -8.64
CA ASP A 91 27.79 5.23 -9.51
C ASP A 91 27.02 4.02 -8.94
N GLN A 92 26.47 4.12 -7.70
CA GLN A 92 25.61 3.09 -7.13
C GLN A 92 24.30 3.03 -7.90
N ILE A 93 23.79 1.81 -8.09
CA ILE A 93 22.46 1.62 -8.67
C ILE A 93 21.40 2.14 -7.71
N ALA A 94 20.60 3.10 -8.17
CA ALA A 94 19.45 3.64 -7.45
C ALA A 94 18.21 2.80 -7.75
N ILE A 95 17.95 2.51 -9.04
CA ILE A 95 16.80 1.77 -9.50
C ILE A 95 17.24 0.60 -10.38
N ILE A 96 16.76 -0.59 -10.05
CA ILE A 96 16.73 -1.73 -10.96
C ILE A 96 15.31 -1.81 -11.50
N TRP A 97 15.15 -1.75 -12.80
CA TRP A 97 13.87 -2.02 -13.44
C TRP A 97 13.89 -3.40 -14.10
N GLU A 98 12.86 -4.17 -13.83
CA GLU A 98 12.62 -5.47 -14.44
C GLU A 98 11.31 -5.42 -15.21
N GLY A 99 11.37 -5.70 -16.51
CA GLY A 99 10.20 -5.68 -17.40
C GLY A 99 9.26 -6.87 -17.20
N ASP A 100 8.11 -6.80 -17.84
CA ASP A 100 7.19 -7.93 -17.96
C ASP A 100 7.86 -9.12 -18.69
N ASP A 101 8.61 -8.83 -19.78
CA ASP A 101 9.50 -9.80 -20.41
C ASP A 101 10.75 -10.02 -19.53
N PRO A 102 11.06 -11.27 -19.14
CA PRO A 102 12.26 -11.61 -18.38
C PRO A 102 13.61 -11.18 -19.00
N ASN A 103 13.62 -10.92 -20.30
CA ASN A 103 14.81 -10.45 -21.01
C ASN A 103 14.99 -8.93 -20.97
N GLU A 104 13.98 -8.18 -20.48
CA GLU A 104 14.05 -6.74 -20.35
C GLU A 104 14.40 -6.34 -18.91
N SER A 105 15.51 -5.66 -18.74
CA SER A 105 15.86 -5.03 -17.46
C SER A 105 16.79 -3.83 -17.69
N LYS A 106 16.77 -2.89 -16.73
CA LYS A 106 17.64 -1.72 -16.73
C LYS A 106 18.19 -1.49 -15.34
N LYS A 107 19.41 -0.99 -15.26
CA LYS A 107 20.03 -0.50 -14.01
C LYS A 107 20.29 0.98 -14.18
N ILE A 108 19.80 1.79 -13.27
CA ILE A 108 19.90 3.25 -13.28
C ILE A 108 20.69 3.66 -12.05
N THR A 109 21.85 4.31 -12.25
CA THR A 109 22.67 4.85 -11.17
C THR A 109 22.06 6.12 -10.57
N TYR A 110 22.49 6.55 -9.38
CA TYR A 110 22.06 7.83 -8.80
C TYR A 110 22.38 9.00 -9.70
N LYS A 111 23.55 8.99 -10.39
CA LYS A 111 23.92 10.00 -11.38
C LYS A 111 22.96 10.03 -12.57
N GLU A 112 22.64 8.86 -13.15
CA GLU A 112 21.69 8.78 -14.26
C GLU A 112 20.28 9.18 -13.82
N LEU A 113 19.87 8.79 -12.60
CA LEU A 113 18.59 9.20 -12.02
C LEU A 113 18.51 10.72 -11.88
N HIS A 114 19.57 11.36 -11.40
CA HIS A 114 19.66 12.81 -11.32
C HIS A 114 19.46 13.48 -12.68
N GLN A 115 20.17 13.02 -13.71
CA GLN A 115 20.06 13.57 -15.07
C GLN A 115 18.65 13.39 -15.65
N LYS A 116 18.07 12.19 -15.50
CA LYS A 116 16.72 11.88 -16.01
C LYS A 116 15.65 12.69 -15.32
N VAL A 117 15.71 12.81 -13.99
CA VAL A 117 14.76 13.60 -13.20
C VAL A 117 14.92 15.10 -13.49
N SER A 118 16.13 15.60 -13.62
CA SER A 118 16.39 17.02 -13.96
C SER A 118 15.86 17.38 -15.34
N LYS A 119 16.11 16.54 -16.36
CA LYS A 119 15.53 16.73 -17.70
C LYS A 119 14.02 16.70 -17.68
N PHE A 120 13.42 15.74 -16.98
CA PHE A 120 11.96 15.65 -16.84
C PHE A 120 11.38 16.89 -16.16
N ALA A 121 12.00 17.36 -15.09
CA ALA A 121 11.62 18.56 -14.35
C ALA A 121 11.71 19.82 -15.24
N ASN A 122 12.81 19.99 -15.96
CA ASN A 122 13.00 21.10 -16.89
C ASN A 122 12.01 21.06 -18.07
N MET A 123 11.70 19.87 -18.59
CA MET A 123 10.67 19.69 -19.60
C MET A 123 9.31 20.19 -19.09
N MET A 124 8.88 19.75 -17.89
CA MET A 124 7.63 20.22 -17.31
C MET A 124 7.59 21.72 -17.13
N LYS A 125 8.67 22.34 -16.65
CA LYS A 125 8.80 23.82 -16.52
C LYS A 125 8.72 24.49 -17.90
N HIS A 126 9.38 23.96 -18.91
CA HIS A 126 9.35 24.48 -20.28
C HIS A 126 7.93 24.55 -20.85
N PHE A 127 7.10 23.56 -20.54
CA PHE A 127 5.70 23.51 -20.94
C PHE A 127 4.72 24.11 -19.90
N GLY A 128 5.23 24.88 -18.95
CA GLY A 128 4.45 25.77 -18.10
C GLY A 128 3.99 25.19 -16.77
N VAL A 129 4.49 24.03 -16.34
CA VAL A 129 4.25 23.51 -14.97
C VAL A 129 4.99 24.40 -13.95
N GLN A 130 4.28 24.82 -12.92
CA GLN A 130 4.79 25.70 -11.88
C GLN A 130 4.65 25.05 -10.49
N LYS A 131 5.35 25.58 -9.51
CA LYS A 131 5.19 25.22 -8.09
C LYS A 131 3.72 25.34 -7.68
N GLY A 132 3.20 24.26 -7.05
CA GLY A 132 1.80 24.17 -6.62
C GLY A 132 0.82 23.63 -7.67
N ASP A 133 1.22 23.50 -8.93
CA ASP A 133 0.39 22.83 -9.92
C ASP A 133 0.21 21.35 -9.62
N ARG A 134 -0.97 20.81 -9.92
CA ARG A 134 -1.23 19.36 -9.85
C ARG A 134 -0.88 18.74 -11.19
N VAL A 135 -0.15 17.64 -11.12
CA VAL A 135 0.25 16.84 -12.28
C VAL A 135 -0.26 15.41 -12.07
N THR A 136 -1.13 14.96 -12.93
CA THR A 136 -1.63 13.58 -12.89
C THR A 136 -0.64 12.65 -13.60
N ILE A 137 -0.32 11.52 -12.98
CA ILE A 137 0.60 10.50 -13.51
C ILE A 137 -0.21 9.20 -13.68
N TYR A 138 -0.40 8.77 -14.93
CA TYR A 138 -1.11 7.54 -15.31
C TYR A 138 -0.19 6.68 -16.16
N MET A 139 0.68 5.92 -15.48
CA MET A 139 1.85 5.26 -16.07
C MET A 139 1.90 3.77 -15.73
N PRO A 140 2.54 2.94 -16.56
CA PRO A 140 2.93 1.59 -16.17
C PRO A 140 4.13 1.66 -15.21
N MET A 141 4.49 0.51 -14.61
CA MET A 141 5.64 0.39 -13.70
C MET A 141 6.98 0.40 -14.47
N ILE A 142 7.31 1.53 -15.05
CA ILE A 142 8.57 1.81 -15.75
C ILE A 142 9.35 2.91 -15.02
N PRO A 143 10.67 3.04 -15.23
CA PRO A 143 11.48 4.04 -14.52
C PRO A 143 10.96 5.47 -14.66
N GLU A 144 10.37 5.79 -15.80
CA GLU A 144 9.81 7.11 -16.09
C GLU A 144 8.67 7.50 -15.14
N ALA A 145 7.97 6.53 -14.54
CA ALA A 145 6.98 6.82 -13.49
C ALA A 145 7.65 7.36 -12.22
N ALA A 146 8.76 6.78 -11.79
CA ALA A 146 9.55 7.30 -10.68
C ALA A 146 10.21 8.65 -11.02
N TYR A 147 10.71 8.80 -12.25
CA TYR A 147 11.26 10.09 -12.69
C TYR A 147 10.21 11.19 -12.64
N ALA A 148 8.98 10.92 -13.08
CA ALA A 148 7.87 11.88 -13.04
C ALA A 148 7.52 12.31 -11.61
N MET A 149 7.41 11.36 -10.66
CA MET A 149 7.15 11.67 -9.25
C MET A 149 8.25 12.55 -8.65
N LEU A 150 9.51 12.18 -8.86
CA LEU A 150 10.68 12.91 -8.35
C LEU A 150 10.87 14.26 -9.05
N ALA A 151 10.52 14.37 -10.33
CA ALA A 151 10.56 15.62 -11.06
C ALA A 151 9.48 16.59 -10.59
N CYS A 152 8.26 16.13 -10.31
CA CYS A 152 7.22 16.95 -9.67
C CYS A 152 7.71 17.49 -8.32
N SER A 153 8.21 16.62 -7.44
CA SER A 153 8.71 17.06 -6.14
C SER A 153 9.93 18.00 -6.25
N ARG A 154 10.74 17.84 -7.31
CA ARG A 154 11.91 18.71 -7.54
C ARG A 154 11.53 20.16 -7.82
N ILE A 155 10.46 20.39 -8.58
CA ILE A 155 9.99 21.73 -8.95
C ILE A 155 8.84 22.23 -8.08
N GLY A 156 8.45 21.49 -7.03
CA GLY A 156 7.36 21.85 -6.13
C GLY A 156 5.97 21.67 -6.73
N ALA A 157 5.83 20.90 -7.80
CA ALA A 157 4.52 20.47 -8.31
C ALA A 157 3.98 19.31 -7.47
N ILE A 158 2.65 19.22 -7.36
CA ILE A 158 1.95 18.22 -6.56
C ILE A 158 1.55 17.06 -7.48
N HIS A 159 2.15 15.89 -7.33
CA HIS A 159 1.75 14.77 -8.16
C HIS A 159 0.53 14.03 -7.63
N SER A 160 -0.29 13.55 -8.55
CA SER A 160 -1.43 12.65 -8.29
C SER A 160 -1.29 11.42 -9.17
N VAL A 161 -0.75 10.34 -8.59
CA VAL A 161 -0.56 9.09 -9.34
C VAL A 161 -1.86 8.32 -9.37
N VAL A 162 -2.25 7.90 -10.58
CA VAL A 162 -3.41 7.06 -10.84
C VAL A 162 -2.91 5.71 -11.35
N PHE A 163 -3.38 4.64 -10.75
CA PHE A 163 -2.99 3.29 -11.16
C PHE A 163 -3.27 3.06 -12.65
N GLY A 164 -2.25 2.66 -13.42
CA GLY A 164 -2.31 2.49 -14.89
C GLY A 164 -3.33 1.48 -15.39
N GLY A 165 -3.90 0.72 -14.48
CA GLY A 165 -4.99 -0.19 -14.77
C GLY A 165 -6.40 0.37 -14.55
N PHE A 166 -6.58 1.59 -14.06
CA PHE A 166 -7.91 2.17 -13.85
C PHE A 166 -8.60 2.55 -15.16
N SER A 167 -9.95 2.60 -15.11
CA SER A 167 -10.77 2.99 -16.24
C SER A 167 -10.60 4.48 -16.59
N PRO A 168 -10.99 4.89 -17.82
CA PRO A 168 -11.05 6.30 -18.20
C PRO A 168 -11.85 7.18 -17.24
N ASP A 169 -13.00 6.72 -16.75
CA ASP A 169 -13.84 7.46 -15.80
C ASP A 169 -13.15 7.65 -14.44
N ALA A 170 -12.46 6.62 -13.97
CA ALA A 170 -11.67 6.72 -12.74
C ALA A 170 -10.51 7.71 -12.86
N LEU A 171 -9.87 7.78 -14.03
CA LEU A 171 -8.83 8.76 -14.33
C LEU A 171 -9.43 10.18 -14.41
N ALA A 172 -10.51 10.36 -15.18
CA ALA A 172 -11.17 11.65 -15.34
C ALA A 172 -11.63 12.22 -14.00
N GLY A 173 -12.28 11.41 -13.15
CA GLY A 173 -12.74 11.83 -11.84
C GLY A 173 -11.62 12.36 -10.94
N ARG A 174 -10.42 11.78 -11.02
CA ARG A 174 -9.25 12.24 -10.23
C ARG A 174 -8.63 13.51 -10.79
N ILE A 175 -8.54 13.63 -12.12
CA ILE A 175 -8.09 14.87 -12.78
C ILE A 175 -8.98 16.04 -12.40
N LEU A 176 -10.29 15.85 -12.46
CA LEU A 176 -11.28 16.89 -12.13
C LEU A 176 -11.26 17.26 -10.65
N ASP A 177 -11.19 16.27 -9.75
CA ASP A 177 -11.22 16.52 -8.30
C ASP A 177 -10.01 17.33 -7.81
N CYS A 178 -8.81 17.08 -8.36
CA CYS A 178 -7.62 17.87 -8.00
C CYS A 178 -7.31 19.02 -8.96
N ASP A 179 -8.18 19.29 -9.92
CA ASP A 179 -7.98 20.36 -10.92
C ASP A 179 -6.62 20.26 -11.61
N SER A 180 -6.24 19.07 -12.03
CA SER A 180 -4.96 18.83 -12.71
C SER A 180 -5.00 19.36 -14.15
N LYS A 181 -4.00 20.16 -14.51
CA LYS A 181 -3.87 20.74 -15.86
C LYS A 181 -2.85 20.00 -16.73
N PHE A 182 -2.17 19.01 -16.18
CA PHE A 182 -1.11 18.27 -16.84
C PHE A 182 -1.27 16.78 -16.58
N LEU A 183 -1.07 15.97 -17.62
CA LEU A 183 -1.12 14.52 -17.55
C LEU A 183 0.20 13.93 -18.08
N ILE A 184 0.76 12.99 -17.36
CA ILE A 184 1.88 12.16 -17.80
C ILE A 184 1.35 10.73 -17.98
N THR A 185 1.53 10.17 -19.18
CA THR A 185 1.10 8.81 -19.50
C THR A 185 2.12 8.12 -20.41
N ALA A 186 1.83 6.89 -20.83
CA ALA A 186 2.59 6.18 -21.86
C ALA A 186 1.68 5.85 -23.04
N ASP A 187 2.30 5.51 -24.19
CA ASP A 187 1.56 4.96 -25.32
C ASP A 187 0.72 3.77 -24.87
N GLU A 188 1.37 2.76 -24.33
CA GLU A 188 0.79 1.54 -23.80
C GLU A 188 1.61 1.06 -22.61
N GLY A 189 1.07 0.10 -21.84
CA GLY A 189 1.79 -0.69 -20.86
C GLY A 189 1.76 -2.16 -21.24
N ILE A 190 2.61 -2.96 -20.61
CA ILE A 190 2.61 -4.41 -20.75
C ILE A 190 2.41 -5.01 -19.35
N ARG A 191 1.48 -5.95 -19.21
CA ARG A 191 1.22 -6.62 -17.94
C ARG A 191 0.77 -8.05 -18.15
N GLY A 192 1.57 -9.01 -17.72
CA GLY A 192 1.30 -10.44 -17.91
C GLY A 192 1.17 -10.82 -19.40
N GLY A 193 2.01 -10.27 -20.26
CA GLY A 193 1.99 -10.46 -21.71
C GLY A 193 0.85 -9.74 -22.44
N LYS A 194 0.04 -8.95 -21.74
CA LYS A 194 -1.10 -8.22 -22.34
C LYS A 194 -0.80 -6.73 -22.43
N ILE A 195 -1.24 -6.12 -23.54
CA ILE A 195 -1.17 -4.68 -23.75
C ILE A 195 -2.25 -3.96 -22.93
N VAL A 196 -1.86 -2.89 -22.25
CA VAL A 196 -2.75 -1.96 -21.55
C VAL A 196 -2.75 -0.65 -22.35
N PRO A 197 -3.88 -0.23 -22.95
CA PRO A 197 -3.94 0.92 -23.86
C PRO A 197 -4.02 2.24 -23.10
N LEU A 198 -2.92 2.68 -22.48
CA LEU A 198 -2.90 3.84 -21.56
C LEU A 198 -3.25 5.15 -22.26
N LYS A 199 -2.69 5.41 -23.44
CA LYS A 199 -3.00 6.64 -24.20
C LYS A 199 -4.47 6.68 -24.66
N VAL A 200 -4.99 5.56 -25.14
CA VAL A 200 -6.41 5.45 -25.51
C VAL A 200 -7.34 5.69 -24.33
N ASN A 201 -7.01 5.13 -23.16
CA ASN A 201 -7.76 5.38 -21.93
C ASN A 201 -7.65 6.84 -21.48
N SER A 202 -6.46 7.44 -21.63
CA SER A 202 -6.23 8.86 -21.34
C SER A 202 -7.07 9.76 -22.23
N ASP A 203 -7.12 9.49 -23.54
CA ASP A 203 -7.92 10.28 -24.48
C ASP A 203 -9.41 10.25 -24.15
N LYS A 204 -9.95 9.09 -23.80
CA LYS A 204 -11.34 8.96 -23.34
C LYS A 204 -11.60 9.73 -22.02
N ALA A 205 -10.68 9.68 -21.07
CA ALA A 205 -10.79 10.46 -19.85
C ALA A 205 -10.78 11.97 -20.13
N LEU A 206 -9.94 12.40 -21.06
CA LEU A 206 -9.77 13.81 -21.41
C LEU A 206 -10.95 14.41 -22.17
N GLU A 207 -11.87 13.61 -22.71
CA GLU A 207 -13.15 14.10 -23.21
C GLU A 207 -13.96 14.82 -22.10
N GLN A 208 -13.78 14.41 -20.85
CA GLN A 208 -14.41 15.00 -19.66
C GLN A 208 -13.54 16.08 -18.99
N CYS A 209 -12.27 16.23 -19.38
CA CYS A 209 -11.28 17.09 -18.74
C CYS A 209 -10.73 18.16 -19.69
N PRO A 210 -11.55 19.11 -20.18
CA PRO A 210 -11.16 20.06 -21.23
C PRO A 210 -10.05 21.03 -20.80
N ASP A 211 -9.82 21.18 -19.50
CA ASP A 211 -8.85 22.10 -18.93
C ASP A 211 -7.41 21.55 -18.90
N VAL A 212 -7.20 20.28 -19.26
CA VAL A 212 -5.86 19.69 -19.36
C VAL A 212 -5.14 20.32 -20.56
N LYS A 213 -4.01 20.98 -20.27
CA LYS A 213 -3.24 21.75 -21.25
C LYS A 213 -2.29 20.87 -22.05
N ASN A 214 -1.53 20.02 -21.35
CA ASN A 214 -0.53 19.17 -21.97
C ASN A 214 -0.61 17.74 -21.47
N VAL A 215 -0.33 16.80 -22.37
CA VAL A 215 -0.19 15.38 -22.12
C VAL A 215 1.21 14.95 -22.55
N PHE A 216 2.04 14.56 -21.61
CA PHE A 216 3.38 14.03 -21.88
C PHE A 216 3.30 12.52 -22.04
N VAL A 217 3.66 12.01 -23.21
CA VAL A 217 3.50 10.60 -23.57
C VAL A 217 4.86 9.91 -23.64
N VAL A 218 5.07 8.94 -22.78
CA VAL A 218 6.28 8.10 -22.80
C VAL A 218 6.07 6.96 -23.80
N LYS A 219 7.06 6.71 -24.64
CA LYS A 219 7.05 5.59 -25.59
C LYS A 219 7.55 4.33 -24.91
N ARG A 220 6.64 3.40 -24.56
CA ARG A 220 6.98 2.11 -23.94
C ARG A 220 7.00 0.97 -24.96
N THR A 221 5.94 0.81 -25.74
CA THR A 221 5.80 -0.29 -26.70
C THR A 221 6.07 0.15 -28.14
N GLY A 222 5.83 1.40 -28.46
CA GLY A 222 5.82 1.92 -29.81
C GLY A 222 4.55 1.57 -30.57
N GLY A 223 3.45 1.28 -29.84
CA GLY A 223 2.13 1.05 -30.43
C GLY A 223 1.63 2.24 -31.23
N ASP A 224 0.70 1.97 -32.14
CA ASP A 224 0.06 3.00 -32.95
C ASP A 224 -1.00 3.73 -32.11
N ILE A 225 -0.71 4.99 -31.77
CA ILE A 225 -1.57 5.84 -30.96
C ILE A 225 -1.85 7.16 -31.64
N GLU A 226 -3.00 7.76 -31.35
CA GLU A 226 -3.31 9.11 -31.78
C GLU A 226 -2.59 10.13 -30.89
N MET A 227 -1.95 11.13 -31.52
CA MET A 227 -1.35 12.29 -30.85
C MET A 227 -2.09 13.54 -31.27
N LYS A 228 -2.80 14.18 -30.31
CA LYS A 228 -3.55 15.39 -30.58
C LYS A 228 -2.60 16.58 -30.66
N GLU A 229 -2.60 17.26 -31.79
CA GLU A 229 -1.80 18.47 -32.02
C GLU A 229 -2.12 19.54 -30.96
N ASP A 230 -1.14 20.34 -30.56
CA ASP A 230 -1.18 21.38 -29.54
C ASP A 230 -1.44 20.92 -28.08
N ARG A 231 -1.69 19.62 -27.84
CA ARG A 231 -1.90 19.06 -26.50
C ARG A 231 -0.87 18.00 -26.14
N ASP A 232 -0.63 17.04 -27.04
CA ASP A 232 0.14 15.85 -26.76
C ASP A 232 1.59 16.00 -27.21
N LEU A 233 2.51 15.60 -26.34
CA LEU A 233 3.95 15.75 -26.55
C LEU A 233 4.64 14.42 -26.29
N TRP A 234 5.46 13.96 -27.23
CA TRP A 234 6.34 12.84 -26.98
C TRP A 234 7.41 13.20 -25.95
N TYR A 235 7.46 12.47 -24.84
CA TYR A 235 8.43 12.67 -23.77
C TYR A 235 9.88 12.64 -24.29
N HIS A 236 10.22 11.63 -25.12
CA HIS A 236 11.57 11.46 -25.64
C HIS A 236 12.02 12.58 -26.58
N GLU A 237 11.11 13.29 -27.22
CA GLU A 237 11.40 14.47 -28.03
C GLU A 237 11.49 15.72 -27.15
N ALA A 238 10.56 15.88 -26.23
CA ALA A 238 10.46 17.06 -25.37
C ALA A 238 11.66 17.21 -24.42
N VAL A 239 12.23 16.11 -23.91
CA VAL A 239 13.42 16.15 -23.03
C VAL A 239 14.71 16.52 -23.75
N GLU A 240 14.76 16.44 -25.09
CA GLU A 240 15.93 16.89 -25.86
C GLU A 240 15.97 18.42 -26.04
N LEU A 241 14.88 19.12 -25.69
CA LEU A 241 14.79 20.58 -25.75
C LEU A 241 15.36 21.27 -24.52
N VAL A 242 15.75 20.52 -23.48
CA VAL A 242 16.09 21.06 -22.16
C VAL A 242 17.40 20.49 -21.61
N ASP A 243 17.99 21.23 -20.67
CA ASP A 243 19.21 20.83 -19.98
C ASP A 243 18.95 19.71 -18.94
N ASP A 244 20.01 19.01 -18.56
CA ASP A 244 20.01 17.94 -17.57
C ASP A 244 20.38 18.40 -16.14
N GLU A 245 20.42 19.70 -15.91
CA GLU A 245 20.55 20.32 -14.60
C GLU A 245 19.29 21.13 -14.26
N CYS A 246 18.68 20.82 -13.13
CA CYS A 246 17.51 21.50 -12.60
C CYS A 246 17.68 21.69 -11.09
N PRO A 247 18.02 22.89 -10.61
CA PRO A 247 18.07 23.15 -9.17
C PRO A 247 16.75 22.79 -8.48
N PRO A 248 16.78 22.10 -7.33
CA PRO A 248 15.57 21.76 -6.59
C PRO A 248 14.92 23.01 -5.99
N GLU A 249 13.60 23.10 -6.11
CA GLU A 249 12.81 24.17 -5.50
C GLU A 249 12.84 24.09 -3.98
N GLU A 250 13.01 25.23 -3.32
CA GLU A 250 12.88 25.30 -1.86
C GLU A 250 11.43 25.18 -1.44
N MET A 251 11.10 24.12 -0.70
CA MET A 251 9.76 23.82 -0.22
C MET A 251 9.67 23.98 1.29
N ASN A 252 8.59 24.56 1.81
CA ASN A 252 8.28 24.46 3.23
C ASN A 252 7.94 23.00 3.59
N ALA A 253 8.23 22.58 4.80
CA ALA A 253 7.92 21.23 5.26
C ALA A 253 6.44 20.87 5.12
N GLU A 254 5.55 21.86 5.24
CA GLU A 254 4.09 21.67 5.09
C GLU A 254 3.57 21.97 3.67
N ASP A 255 4.44 22.29 2.72
CA ASP A 255 4.00 22.37 1.32
C ASP A 255 3.58 20.98 0.83
N PRO A 256 2.44 20.89 0.08
CA PRO A 256 1.94 19.63 -0.46
C PRO A 256 2.98 18.91 -1.33
N LEU A 257 3.11 17.60 -1.15
CA LEU A 257 3.96 16.73 -1.96
C LEU A 257 3.13 15.95 -2.98
N PHE A 258 2.09 15.28 -2.53
CA PHE A 258 1.22 14.52 -3.41
C PHE A 258 -0.22 14.38 -2.88
N ILE A 259 -1.12 14.06 -3.81
CA ILE A 259 -2.49 13.67 -3.54
C ILE A 259 -2.66 12.23 -4.04
N LEU A 260 -3.11 11.34 -3.18
CA LEU A 260 -3.39 9.96 -3.55
C LEU A 260 -4.81 9.58 -3.20
N TYR A 261 -5.56 9.11 -4.19
CA TYR A 261 -6.97 8.80 -4.04
C TYR A 261 -7.21 7.40 -3.48
N THR A 262 -8.01 7.33 -2.42
CA THR A 262 -8.50 6.07 -1.83
C THR A 262 -9.98 5.89 -2.08
N SER A 263 -10.44 4.63 -2.16
CA SER A 263 -11.87 4.31 -2.20
C SER A 263 -12.53 4.74 -0.89
N GLY A 264 -13.57 5.57 -0.97
CA GLY A 264 -14.38 5.94 0.20
C GLY A 264 -15.55 4.97 0.41
N SER A 265 -15.99 4.80 1.65
CA SER A 265 -17.23 4.08 1.99
C SER A 265 -18.48 4.70 1.32
N THR A 266 -18.44 5.99 1.01
CA THR A 266 -19.53 6.75 0.37
C THR A 266 -19.50 6.73 -1.16
N GLY A 267 -18.61 5.95 -1.78
CA GLY A 267 -18.51 5.82 -3.25
C GLY A 267 -17.64 6.85 -3.95
N LYS A 268 -17.54 8.10 -3.46
CA LYS A 268 -16.61 9.10 -4.04
C LYS A 268 -15.20 8.92 -3.46
N PRO A 269 -14.14 8.78 -4.29
CA PRO A 269 -12.76 8.71 -3.82
C PRO A 269 -12.38 9.92 -2.95
N LYS A 270 -11.46 9.70 -1.99
CA LYS A 270 -10.88 10.74 -1.13
C LYS A 270 -9.46 11.03 -1.59
N GLY A 271 -9.15 12.27 -1.90
CA GLY A 271 -7.78 12.71 -2.18
C GLY A 271 -6.99 12.89 -0.88
N VAL A 272 -6.21 11.90 -0.50
CA VAL A 272 -5.34 11.97 0.69
C VAL A 272 -4.16 12.88 0.39
N LEU A 273 -4.01 13.96 1.15
CA LEU A 273 -2.94 14.94 0.98
C LEU A 273 -1.80 14.70 1.96
N HIS A 274 -0.59 14.48 1.43
CA HIS A 274 0.64 14.43 2.20
C HIS A 274 1.53 15.64 1.90
N THR A 275 2.24 16.13 2.94
CA THR A 275 3.16 17.26 2.87
C THR A 275 4.63 16.79 2.87
N THR A 276 5.53 17.66 2.45
CA THR A 276 6.90 17.31 2.06
C THR A 276 7.77 16.83 3.22
N GLY A 277 7.86 17.61 4.31
CA GLY A 277 8.84 17.35 5.37
C GLY A 277 8.52 16.15 6.24
N GLY A 278 7.35 16.14 6.85
CA GLY A 278 6.96 15.05 7.75
C GLY A 278 6.89 13.71 7.05
N TYR A 279 6.38 13.68 5.82
CA TYR A 279 6.27 12.46 5.04
C TYR A 279 7.64 11.85 4.72
N ILE A 280 8.59 12.65 4.18
CA ILE A 280 9.90 12.11 3.80
C ILE A 280 10.73 11.65 5.01
N VAL A 281 10.64 12.35 6.13
CA VAL A 281 11.26 11.92 7.40
C VAL A 281 10.69 10.57 7.83
N TYR A 282 9.37 10.43 7.82
CA TYR A 282 8.70 9.21 8.28
C TYR A 282 8.91 8.02 7.35
N ALA A 283 8.84 8.22 6.03
CA ALA A 283 9.10 7.18 5.04
C ALA A 283 10.56 6.67 5.12
N SER A 284 11.52 7.58 5.24
CA SER A 284 12.94 7.24 5.44
C SER A 284 13.15 6.45 6.74
N TYR A 285 12.59 6.93 7.86
CA TYR A 285 12.71 6.29 9.17
C TYR A 285 12.15 4.86 9.16
N THR A 286 10.92 4.69 8.70
CA THR A 286 10.25 3.38 8.72
C THR A 286 10.88 2.39 7.76
N HIS A 287 11.33 2.83 6.58
CA HIS A 287 12.04 1.96 5.64
C HIS A 287 13.31 1.38 6.26
N GLU A 288 14.11 2.21 6.94
CA GLU A 288 15.36 1.75 7.55
C GLU A 288 15.11 0.73 8.66
N ILE A 289 14.22 1.03 9.61
CA ILE A 289 14.08 0.21 10.82
C ILE A 289 13.26 -1.06 10.62
N ILE A 290 12.23 -1.04 9.72
CA ILE A 290 11.38 -2.20 9.48
C ILE A 290 12.11 -3.24 8.65
N PHE A 291 12.76 -2.79 7.57
CA PHE A 291 13.48 -3.69 6.67
C PHE A 291 14.93 -3.93 7.09
N ASP A 292 15.33 -3.33 8.23
CA ASP A 292 16.70 -3.40 8.71
C ASP A 292 17.69 -3.18 7.56
N TYR A 293 17.42 -2.11 6.78
CA TYR A 293 18.14 -1.84 5.55
C TYR A 293 19.60 -1.48 5.83
N HIS A 294 20.51 -2.16 5.17
CA HIS A 294 21.94 -1.88 5.18
C HIS A 294 22.46 -1.54 3.79
N ASP A 295 23.55 -0.78 3.73
CA ASP A 295 24.20 -0.46 2.47
C ASP A 295 24.52 -1.72 1.66
N ASN A 296 24.23 -1.66 0.36
CA ASN A 296 24.32 -2.72 -0.64
C ASN A 296 23.20 -3.76 -0.61
N ASP A 297 22.23 -3.69 0.29
CA ASP A 297 21.01 -4.48 0.15
C ASP A 297 20.25 -4.08 -1.12
N ILE A 298 19.77 -5.07 -1.84
CA ILE A 298 18.82 -4.87 -2.93
C ILE A 298 17.43 -5.09 -2.36
N TYR A 299 16.66 -4.01 -2.33
CA TYR A 299 15.32 -3.97 -1.79
C TYR A 299 14.29 -4.04 -2.91
N TRP A 300 13.34 -4.95 -2.78
CA TRP A 300 12.24 -5.09 -3.74
C TRP A 300 10.88 -5.08 -3.06
N CYS A 301 10.09 -4.05 -3.37
CA CYS A 301 8.66 -3.99 -3.09
C CYS A 301 7.89 -4.26 -4.38
N THR A 302 6.98 -5.24 -4.38
CA THR A 302 6.22 -5.63 -5.57
C THR A 302 4.97 -4.78 -5.83
N ALA A 303 4.76 -3.73 -5.05
CA ALA A 303 3.64 -2.82 -5.22
C ALA A 303 3.76 -1.98 -6.51
N ASP A 304 2.70 -1.25 -6.80
CA ASP A 304 2.64 -0.28 -7.90
C ASP A 304 2.68 1.14 -7.34
N VAL A 305 3.30 2.07 -8.07
CA VAL A 305 3.35 3.50 -7.67
C VAL A 305 1.97 4.17 -7.65
N GLY A 306 0.96 3.56 -8.23
CA GLY A 306 -0.44 3.97 -8.10
C GLY A 306 -1.03 3.79 -6.69
N TRP A 307 -0.28 3.17 -5.77
CA TRP A 307 -0.65 2.95 -4.37
C TRP A 307 0.36 3.63 -3.45
N VAL A 308 -0.06 3.94 -2.22
CA VAL A 308 0.84 4.55 -1.22
C VAL A 308 2.06 3.69 -0.93
N THR A 309 1.94 2.37 -1.02
CA THR A 309 3.07 1.46 -0.83
C THR A 309 4.17 1.71 -1.86
N GLY A 310 3.80 1.98 -3.12
CA GLY A 310 4.75 2.36 -4.15
C GLY A 310 5.40 3.72 -3.90
N HIS A 311 4.64 4.69 -3.40
CA HIS A 311 5.19 5.99 -2.99
C HIS A 311 6.23 5.84 -1.88
N SER A 312 5.83 5.23 -0.76
CA SER A 312 6.63 5.21 0.47
C SER A 312 7.75 4.17 0.43
N TYR A 313 7.53 3.03 -0.24
CA TYR A 313 8.43 1.89 -0.17
C TYR A 313 8.93 1.36 -1.54
N ILE A 314 8.73 2.11 -2.64
CA ILE A 314 9.49 1.93 -3.88
C ILE A 314 10.32 3.18 -4.15
N VAL A 315 9.72 4.38 -4.02
CA VAL A 315 10.34 5.65 -4.43
C VAL A 315 10.94 6.38 -3.23
N TYR A 316 10.12 7.00 -2.36
CA TYR A 316 10.60 7.98 -1.39
C TYR A 316 11.44 7.39 -0.26
N GLY A 317 10.96 6.37 0.43
CA GLY A 317 11.68 5.78 1.57
C GLY A 317 13.03 5.17 1.18
N PRO A 318 13.06 4.23 0.23
CA PRO A 318 14.31 3.62 -0.21
C PRO A 318 15.32 4.63 -0.75
N LEU A 319 14.90 5.52 -1.66
CA LEU A 319 15.81 6.49 -2.27
C LEU A 319 16.29 7.54 -1.27
N ALA A 320 15.45 7.97 -0.32
CA ALA A 320 15.91 8.84 0.77
C ALA A 320 17.01 8.19 1.61
N ASN A 321 17.03 6.88 1.73
CA ASN A 321 18.08 6.12 2.43
C ASN A 321 19.28 5.74 1.54
N GLY A 322 19.32 6.21 0.29
CA GLY A 322 20.40 5.86 -0.64
C GLY A 322 20.42 4.38 -1.03
N ALA A 323 19.25 3.75 -1.03
CA ALA A 323 19.10 2.33 -1.32
C ALA A 323 19.07 2.03 -2.82
N THR A 324 19.28 0.75 -3.16
CA THR A 324 18.94 0.20 -4.46
C THR A 324 17.52 -0.39 -4.38
N THR A 325 16.57 0.23 -5.05
CA THR A 325 15.18 -0.23 -5.12
C THR A 325 14.88 -0.90 -6.47
N LEU A 326 14.09 -2.00 -6.44
CA LEU A 326 13.70 -2.69 -7.65
C LEU A 326 12.24 -2.36 -7.99
N MET A 327 12.02 -1.94 -9.24
CA MET A 327 10.71 -1.70 -9.84
C MET A 327 10.38 -2.83 -10.82
N PHE A 328 9.21 -3.42 -10.70
CA PHE A 328 8.76 -4.54 -11.50
C PHE A 328 7.49 -4.20 -12.30
N GLU A 329 7.56 -4.29 -13.62
CA GLU A 329 6.42 -4.02 -14.51
C GLU A 329 5.46 -5.20 -14.61
N GLY A 330 5.95 -6.42 -14.38
CA GLY A 330 5.22 -7.65 -14.61
C GLY A 330 4.22 -8.06 -13.52
N VAL A 331 3.85 -9.34 -13.56
CA VAL A 331 2.98 -9.99 -12.58
C VAL A 331 3.63 -11.26 -12.02
N PRO A 332 3.20 -11.77 -10.85
CA PRO A 332 3.90 -12.85 -10.16
C PRO A 332 3.91 -14.19 -10.91
N ASN A 333 2.96 -14.41 -11.82
CA ASN A 333 2.70 -15.67 -12.49
C ASN A 333 2.93 -15.65 -14.02
N TYR A 334 3.63 -14.64 -14.55
CA TYR A 334 3.94 -14.55 -15.98
C TYR A 334 5.45 -14.30 -16.19
N PRO A 335 6.10 -15.01 -17.10
CA PRO A 335 5.58 -16.09 -17.96
C PRO A 335 5.41 -17.43 -17.23
N SER A 336 5.82 -17.52 -15.96
CA SER A 336 5.73 -18.72 -15.14
C SER A 336 5.42 -18.38 -13.68
N ASN A 337 4.93 -19.34 -12.91
CA ASN A 337 4.66 -19.19 -11.47
C ASN A 337 5.94 -19.07 -10.61
N SER A 338 7.13 -19.20 -11.20
CA SER A 338 8.42 -18.95 -10.57
C SER A 338 8.94 -17.51 -10.77
N ARG A 339 8.21 -16.68 -11.51
CA ARG A 339 8.67 -15.35 -11.93
C ARG A 339 9.23 -14.47 -10.81
N PHE A 340 8.54 -14.37 -9.68
CA PHE A 340 9.04 -13.59 -8.53
C PHE A 340 10.38 -14.11 -8.02
N TRP A 341 10.50 -15.41 -7.92
CA TRP A 341 11.69 -16.08 -7.39
C TRP A 341 12.87 -15.99 -8.35
N GLU A 342 12.61 -16.07 -9.65
CA GLU A 342 13.60 -15.83 -10.70
C GLU A 342 14.13 -14.39 -10.67
N VAL A 343 13.27 -13.40 -10.44
CA VAL A 343 13.68 -12.00 -10.25
C VAL A 343 14.56 -11.84 -9.01
N CYS A 344 14.21 -12.52 -7.90
CA CYS A 344 15.02 -12.51 -6.70
C CYS A 344 16.43 -13.05 -6.96
N ASP A 345 16.55 -14.16 -7.68
CA ASP A 345 17.85 -14.74 -8.04
C ASP A 345 18.62 -13.87 -9.03
N LYS A 346 17.96 -13.40 -10.09
CA LYS A 346 18.56 -12.59 -11.15
C LYS A 346 19.22 -11.32 -10.62
N HIS A 347 18.56 -10.66 -9.66
CA HIS A 347 19.02 -9.39 -9.11
C HIS A 347 19.62 -9.51 -7.70
N SER A 348 19.73 -10.74 -7.16
CA SER A 348 20.25 -10.98 -5.80
C SER A 348 19.50 -10.16 -4.73
N VAL A 349 18.18 -10.18 -4.78
CA VAL A 349 17.31 -9.44 -3.84
C VAL A 349 17.55 -9.91 -2.40
N ASN A 350 17.76 -8.96 -1.49
CA ASN A 350 17.98 -9.22 -0.07
C ASN A 350 16.72 -9.05 0.77
N ILE A 351 15.87 -8.10 0.39
CA ILE A 351 14.63 -7.77 1.09
C ILE A 351 13.49 -7.86 0.09
N PHE A 352 12.52 -8.74 0.36
CA PHE A 352 11.37 -8.97 -0.52
C PHE A 352 10.07 -8.64 0.20
N TYR A 353 9.34 -7.66 -0.30
CA TYR A 353 8.13 -7.09 0.30
C TYR A 353 6.96 -7.16 -0.67
N THR A 354 5.90 -7.91 -0.32
CA THR A 354 4.78 -8.18 -1.23
C THR A 354 3.43 -8.25 -0.50
N ALA A 355 2.35 -8.40 -1.26
CA ALA A 355 1.00 -8.50 -0.69
C ALA A 355 0.60 -9.95 -0.38
N PRO A 356 -0.19 -10.20 0.69
CA PRO A 356 -0.74 -11.52 1.01
C PRO A 356 -1.53 -12.15 -0.15
N THR A 357 -2.24 -11.34 -0.95
CA THR A 357 -2.92 -11.81 -2.17
C THR A 357 -1.96 -12.47 -3.16
N ALA A 358 -0.78 -11.90 -3.39
CA ALA A 358 0.23 -12.50 -4.26
C ALA A 358 0.78 -13.80 -3.66
N ILE A 359 1.00 -13.82 -2.34
CA ILE A 359 1.47 -15.01 -1.61
C ILE A 359 0.45 -16.15 -1.74
N ARG A 360 -0.84 -15.89 -1.49
CA ARG A 360 -1.91 -16.90 -1.63
C ARG A 360 -2.04 -17.42 -3.06
N ALA A 361 -1.95 -16.53 -4.04
CA ALA A 361 -1.99 -16.93 -5.45
C ALA A 361 -0.84 -17.88 -5.82
N LEU A 362 0.38 -17.59 -5.33
CA LEU A 362 1.55 -18.43 -5.57
C LEU A 362 1.52 -19.72 -4.74
N MET A 363 1.01 -19.67 -3.50
CA MET A 363 0.83 -20.85 -2.65
C MET A 363 -0.10 -21.88 -3.31
N LYS A 364 -1.17 -21.42 -3.98
CA LYS A 364 -2.11 -22.27 -4.72
C LYS A 364 -1.43 -23.09 -5.84
N GLU A 365 -0.36 -22.56 -6.43
CA GLU A 365 0.41 -23.22 -7.48
C GLU A 365 1.40 -24.27 -6.92
N GLY A 366 1.43 -24.43 -5.60
CA GLY A 366 2.29 -25.38 -4.90
C GLY A 366 3.74 -24.91 -4.71
N ASP A 367 4.56 -25.79 -4.13
CA ASP A 367 5.93 -25.48 -3.74
C ASP A 367 6.96 -25.55 -4.88
N ALA A 368 6.65 -26.30 -5.93
CA ALA A 368 7.61 -26.61 -6.99
C ALA A 368 8.17 -25.36 -7.70
N PRO A 369 7.34 -24.34 -8.06
CA PRO A 369 7.84 -23.11 -8.66
C PRO A 369 8.81 -22.35 -7.75
N VAL A 370 8.57 -22.33 -6.44
CA VAL A 370 9.46 -21.71 -5.45
C VAL A 370 10.76 -22.50 -5.35
N LYS A 371 10.67 -23.81 -5.17
CA LYS A 371 11.84 -24.72 -4.99
C LYS A 371 12.71 -24.84 -6.24
N SER A 372 12.23 -24.43 -7.41
CA SER A 372 13.03 -24.40 -8.65
C SER A 372 14.09 -23.30 -8.66
N THR A 373 14.07 -22.38 -7.72
CA THR A 373 14.96 -21.23 -7.59
C THR A 373 15.77 -21.30 -6.29
N SER A 374 16.85 -20.54 -6.22
CA SER A 374 17.77 -20.57 -5.08
C SER A 374 17.31 -19.66 -3.93
N ARG A 375 16.91 -18.44 -4.23
CA ARG A 375 16.51 -17.35 -3.29
C ARG A 375 17.49 -17.11 -2.13
N LYS A 376 18.73 -17.58 -2.27
CA LYS A 376 19.76 -17.57 -1.20
C LYS A 376 20.17 -16.17 -0.74
N SER A 377 19.92 -15.16 -1.58
CA SER A 377 20.20 -13.75 -1.26
C SER A 377 19.17 -13.14 -0.31
N ILE A 378 17.95 -13.68 -0.26
CA ILE A 378 16.89 -13.15 0.58
C ILE A 378 17.25 -13.35 2.05
N ARG A 379 17.30 -12.26 2.82
CA ARG A 379 17.52 -12.27 4.26
C ARG A 379 16.30 -11.82 5.07
N LEU A 380 15.35 -11.13 4.43
CA LEU A 380 14.14 -10.60 5.06
C LEU A 380 12.96 -10.64 4.09
N LEU A 381 11.80 -11.04 4.60
CA LEU A 381 10.52 -11.05 3.91
C LEU A 381 9.57 -10.04 4.55
N GLY A 382 8.63 -9.51 3.78
CA GLY A 382 7.61 -8.63 4.32
C GLY A 382 6.27 -8.78 3.62
N THR A 383 5.21 -8.35 4.32
CA THR A 383 3.83 -8.35 3.83
C THR A 383 3.14 -7.02 4.05
N VAL A 384 2.24 -6.66 3.14
CA VAL A 384 1.56 -5.36 3.12
C VAL A 384 0.20 -5.41 2.43
N GLY A 385 -0.70 -4.54 2.89
CA GLY A 385 -1.93 -4.16 2.20
C GLY A 385 -3.19 -4.81 2.75
N GLU A 386 -3.08 -5.96 3.39
CA GLU A 386 -4.16 -6.66 4.09
C GLU A 386 -3.59 -7.58 5.18
N PRO A 387 -4.39 -7.98 6.18
CA PRO A 387 -3.95 -9.02 7.12
C PRO A 387 -3.61 -10.31 6.39
N ILE A 388 -2.50 -10.94 6.75
CA ILE A 388 -2.13 -12.26 6.24
C ILE A 388 -2.66 -13.35 7.18
N ASN A 389 -3.36 -14.33 6.63
CA ASN A 389 -3.78 -15.48 7.42
C ASN A 389 -2.59 -16.36 7.81
N PRO A 390 -2.65 -17.04 8.97
CA PRO A 390 -1.53 -17.83 9.49
C PRO A 390 -1.00 -18.90 8.53
N GLU A 391 -1.86 -19.56 7.74
CA GLU A 391 -1.45 -20.60 6.78
C GLU A 391 -0.56 -20.02 5.68
N ALA A 392 -0.97 -18.91 5.06
CA ALA A 392 -0.17 -18.23 4.04
C ALA A 392 1.13 -17.68 4.63
N TRP A 393 1.08 -17.15 5.86
CA TRP A 393 2.25 -16.69 6.60
C TRP A 393 3.23 -17.84 6.83
N MET A 394 2.75 -19.00 7.29
CA MET A 394 3.58 -20.19 7.54
C MET A 394 4.13 -20.78 6.24
N TRP A 395 3.38 -20.78 5.14
CA TRP A 395 3.90 -21.17 3.84
C TRP A 395 5.01 -20.23 3.37
N TYR A 396 4.79 -18.92 3.50
CA TYR A 396 5.77 -17.89 3.14
C TYR A 396 7.06 -18.05 3.95
N PHE A 397 6.92 -18.29 5.25
CA PHE A 397 8.04 -18.53 6.16
C PHE A 397 8.79 -19.84 5.85
N ASN A 398 8.05 -20.96 5.72
CA ASN A 398 8.65 -22.29 5.58
C ASN A 398 9.23 -22.54 4.19
N ILE A 399 8.52 -22.12 3.13
CA ILE A 399 8.82 -22.47 1.75
C ILE A 399 9.63 -21.37 1.07
N VAL A 400 9.18 -20.12 1.13
CA VAL A 400 9.90 -19.02 0.49
C VAL A 400 11.13 -18.64 1.30
N GLY A 401 10.97 -18.40 2.58
CA GLY A 401 12.06 -18.00 3.50
C GLY A 401 12.89 -19.15 4.04
N GLU A 402 12.56 -20.41 3.75
CA GLU A 402 13.26 -21.62 4.21
C GLU A 402 13.52 -21.62 5.73
N LYS A 403 12.64 -21.01 6.51
CA LYS A 403 12.75 -20.79 7.97
C LYS A 403 13.99 -19.98 8.39
N LYS A 404 14.59 -19.23 7.49
CA LYS A 404 15.81 -18.43 7.72
C LYS A 404 15.57 -16.94 7.70
N CYS A 405 14.43 -16.49 7.12
CA CYS A 405 14.10 -15.08 6.95
C CYS A 405 12.98 -14.69 7.92
N PRO A 406 13.16 -13.64 8.74
CA PRO A 406 12.03 -13.06 9.46
C PRO A 406 11.04 -12.47 8.47
N ILE A 407 9.76 -12.42 8.90
CA ILE A 407 8.69 -11.76 8.14
C ILE A 407 8.26 -10.51 8.89
N VAL A 408 8.31 -9.36 8.23
CA VAL A 408 7.73 -8.11 8.74
C VAL A 408 6.33 -7.94 8.14
N ASP A 409 5.32 -8.18 8.96
CA ASP A 409 3.90 -8.03 8.59
C ASP A 409 3.44 -6.62 9.00
N THR A 410 3.39 -5.72 8.02
CA THR A 410 3.21 -4.29 8.26
C THR A 410 1.73 -3.89 8.24
N TRP A 411 1.29 -3.14 9.27
CA TRP A 411 -0.01 -2.48 9.25
C TRP A 411 0.13 -0.97 9.11
N TRP A 412 -0.59 -0.42 8.15
CA TRP A 412 -0.67 1.00 7.86
C TRP A 412 -1.72 1.30 6.77
N GLN A 413 -1.92 2.57 6.48
CA GLN A 413 -2.93 3.06 5.55
C GLN A 413 -2.32 4.12 4.63
N THR A 414 -3.01 4.48 3.54
CA THR A 414 -2.65 5.64 2.72
C THR A 414 -2.58 6.91 3.56
N GLU A 415 -3.51 7.03 4.48
CA GLU A 415 -3.67 8.14 5.43
C GLU A 415 -2.50 8.26 6.42
N THR A 416 -1.83 7.16 6.73
CA THR A 416 -0.71 7.18 7.70
C THR A 416 0.64 7.51 7.05
N GLY A 417 0.70 7.51 5.72
CA GLY A 417 1.90 7.82 4.94
C GLY A 417 2.93 6.68 4.90
N ALA A 418 3.11 5.98 6.00
CA ALA A 418 3.96 4.81 6.13
C ALA A 418 3.49 3.93 7.30
N THR A 419 4.22 2.85 7.59
CA THR A 419 3.87 1.83 8.58
C THR A 419 3.81 2.38 10.01
N LEU A 420 2.79 1.97 10.77
CA LEU A 420 2.64 2.31 12.19
C LEU A 420 2.92 1.13 13.12
N ILE A 421 2.55 -0.09 12.71
CA ILE A 421 2.69 -1.31 13.51
C ILE A 421 3.36 -2.37 12.65
N SER A 422 4.44 -2.97 13.14
CA SER A 422 5.21 -4.00 12.43
C SER A 422 6.13 -4.76 13.36
N PRO A 423 6.40 -6.05 13.12
CA PRO A 423 7.56 -6.68 13.68
C PRO A 423 8.84 -5.93 13.27
N LEU A 424 9.84 -5.95 14.14
CA LEU A 424 11.19 -5.47 13.83
C LEU A 424 12.15 -6.67 13.89
N PRO A 425 12.96 -6.92 12.87
CA PRO A 425 13.73 -8.16 12.72
C PRO A 425 14.64 -8.47 13.91
N GLY A 426 15.23 -7.44 14.54
CA GLY A 426 16.13 -7.60 15.68
C GLY A 426 15.49 -7.44 17.06
N ALA A 427 14.19 -7.08 17.12
CA ALA A 427 13.55 -6.67 18.37
C ALA A 427 12.36 -7.53 18.80
N THR A 428 11.60 -8.06 17.83
CA THR A 428 10.32 -8.73 18.13
C THR A 428 10.32 -10.19 17.72
N ASP A 429 9.88 -11.06 18.61
CA ASP A 429 9.52 -12.42 18.24
C ASP A 429 8.32 -12.38 17.30
N LEU A 430 8.24 -13.31 16.35
CA LEU A 430 7.18 -13.32 15.35
C LEU A 430 6.02 -14.22 15.80
N LYS A 431 4.80 -13.74 15.58
CA LYS A 431 3.56 -14.51 15.71
C LYS A 431 2.85 -14.51 14.35
N PRO A 432 2.60 -15.68 13.71
CA PRO A 432 1.99 -15.75 12.39
C PRO A 432 0.66 -15.03 12.28
N GLY A 433 0.56 -14.02 11.41
CA GLY A 433 -0.65 -13.21 11.20
C GLY A 433 -0.80 -11.99 12.10
N SER A 434 0.14 -11.76 13.04
CA SER A 434 0.15 -10.56 13.86
C SER A 434 0.96 -9.43 13.22
N ALA A 435 0.41 -8.21 13.22
CA ALA A 435 1.17 -7.01 12.89
C ALA A 435 2.19 -6.64 13.99
N SER A 436 2.19 -7.35 15.12
CA SER A 436 3.15 -7.28 16.21
C SER A 436 3.03 -6.00 17.06
N LYS A 437 4.07 -5.18 17.13
CA LYS A 437 4.16 -4.05 18.07
C LYS A 437 4.24 -2.71 17.35
N PRO A 438 3.79 -1.61 17.99
CA PRO A 438 3.90 -0.28 17.39
C PRO A 438 5.36 0.14 17.22
N LEU A 439 5.62 0.92 16.17
CA LEU A 439 6.93 1.53 15.97
C LEU A 439 7.18 2.64 17.01
N PRO A 440 8.45 2.91 17.40
CA PRO A 440 8.76 4.05 18.25
C PRO A 440 8.24 5.36 17.64
N GLY A 441 7.54 6.17 18.43
CA GLY A 441 6.88 7.39 17.99
C GLY A 441 5.42 7.22 17.58
N VAL A 442 4.86 6.00 17.68
CA VAL A 442 3.45 5.69 17.41
C VAL A 442 2.76 5.24 18.69
N LYS A 443 1.59 5.81 19.00
CA LYS A 443 0.82 5.53 20.22
C LYS A 443 -0.57 4.96 19.88
N PRO A 444 -0.67 3.65 19.55
CA PRO A 444 -1.97 3.02 19.31
C PRO A 444 -2.71 2.78 20.62
N VAL A 445 -4.03 2.85 20.57
CA VAL A 445 -4.96 2.50 21.65
C VAL A 445 -6.12 1.69 21.09
N LEU A 446 -6.69 0.83 21.90
CA LEU A 446 -7.96 0.18 21.60
C LEU A 446 -9.07 0.89 22.35
N LEU A 447 -10.13 1.27 21.65
CA LEU A 447 -11.31 1.91 22.22
C LEU A 447 -12.54 1.01 22.06
N ASP A 448 -13.41 1.02 23.06
CA ASP A 448 -14.74 0.45 22.94
C ASP A 448 -15.68 1.38 22.13
N SER A 449 -16.95 0.99 21.97
CA SER A 449 -17.95 1.79 21.25
C SER A 449 -18.29 3.12 21.93
N GLU A 450 -18.00 3.26 23.22
CA GLU A 450 -18.26 4.46 24.03
C GLU A 450 -17.04 5.39 24.12
N GLY A 451 -15.89 4.96 23.57
CA GLY A 451 -14.63 5.71 23.57
C GLY A 451 -13.75 5.48 24.81
N ASN A 452 -14.04 4.47 25.63
CA ASN A 452 -13.19 4.12 26.76
C ASN A 452 -11.96 3.34 26.28
N ILE A 453 -10.79 3.63 26.87
CA ILE A 453 -9.55 2.89 26.57
C ILE A 453 -9.64 1.49 27.18
N LEU A 454 -9.37 0.50 26.35
CA LEU A 454 -9.28 -0.91 26.71
C LEU A 454 -7.82 -1.26 27.02
N GLU A 455 -7.53 -1.58 28.28
CA GLU A 455 -6.18 -1.93 28.74
C GLU A 455 -5.92 -3.45 28.67
N GLY A 456 -4.64 -3.86 28.61
CA GLY A 456 -4.21 -5.26 28.63
C GLY A 456 -4.66 -6.06 27.41
N GLU A 457 -4.92 -7.35 27.58
CA GLU A 457 -5.51 -8.22 26.55
C GLU A 457 -6.95 -7.80 26.30
N ASN A 458 -7.24 -7.33 25.09
CA ASN A 458 -8.56 -6.81 24.73
C ASN A 458 -8.75 -6.75 23.22
N GLU A 459 -10.01 -6.61 22.80
CA GLU A 459 -10.40 -6.36 21.41
C GLU A 459 -11.25 -5.08 21.32
N GLY A 460 -10.99 -4.24 20.33
CA GLY A 460 -11.69 -2.99 20.14
C GLY A 460 -11.39 -2.29 18.83
N ASN A 461 -11.79 -1.04 18.74
CA ASN A 461 -11.50 -0.18 17.60
C ASN A 461 -10.06 0.36 17.72
N LEU A 462 -9.25 0.14 16.70
CA LEU A 462 -7.88 0.66 16.67
C LEU A 462 -7.90 2.16 16.41
N CYS A 463 -7.34 2.90 17.33
CA CYS A 463 -7.16 4.34 17.23
C CYS A 463 -5.70 4.70 17.52
N ILE A 464 -5.26 5.86 17.05
CA ILE A 464 -3.95 6.43 17.37
C ILE A 464 -4.15 7.65 18.27
N ALA A 465 -3.42 7.68 19.38
CA ALA A 465 -3.63 8.68 20.44
C ALA A 465 -2.73 9.91 20.34
N ASP A 466 -1.79 9.93 19.39
CA ASP A 466 -0.95 11.09 19.09
C ASP A 466 -0.52 11.12 17.61
N SER A 467 -0.28 12.30 17.06
CA SER A 467 0.14 12.51 15.69
C SER A 467 1.58 12.03 15.46
N TRP A 468 1.88 11.66 14.22
CA TRP A 468 3.20 11.29 13.71
C TRP A 468 3.52 12.07 12.43
N PRO A 469 4.79 12.27 12.06
CA PRO A 469 5.16 13.14 10.94
C PRO A 469 4.55 12.76 9.59
N GLY A 470 4.38 11.44 9.33
CA GLY A 470 3.83 10.90 8.08
C GLY A 470 2.31 10.96 7.97
N GLN A 471 1.59 11.45 8.99
CA GLN A 471 0.13 11.55 8.96
C GLN A 471 -0.35 12.46 7.84
N MET A 472 -1.40 12.06 7.13
CA MET A 472 -2.06 12.93 6.16
C MET A 472 -2.49 14.25 6.79
N ARG A 473 -2.50 15.33 6.02
CA ARG A 473 -2.89 16.65 6.52
C ARG A 473 -4.37 16.91 6.36
N THR A 474 -4.98 16.40 5.30
CA THR A 474 -6.41 16.60 5.01
C THR A 474 -6.86 15.71 3.86
N VAL A 475 -8.15 15.65 3.61
CA VAL A 475 -8.72 15.29 2.30
C VAL A 475 -8.68 16.54 1.42
N TYR A 476 -8.05 16.44 0.26
CA TYR A 476 -7.86 17.56 -0.66
C TYR A 476 -9.19 18.19 -1.03
N GLY A 477 -9.30 19.50 -0.84
CA GLY A 477 -10.51 20.27 -1.12
C GLY A 477 -11.70 20.03 -0.16
N ASP A 478 -11.55 19.11 0.83
CA ASP A 478 -12.67 18.74 1.72
C ASP A 478 -12.18 18.41 3.14
N HIS A 479 -11.71 19.43 3.85
CA HIS A 479 -11.23 19.27 5.23
C HIS A 479 -12.34 18.81 6.20
N LYS A 480 -13.60 19.18 5.93
CA LYS A 480 -14.74 18.74 6.72
C LYS A 480 -14.88 17.20 6.67
N ARG A 481 -14.79 16.62 5.49
CA ARG A 481 -14.82 15.16 5.29
C ARG A 481 -13.66 14.46 6.01
N PHE A 482 -12.49 15.09 6.07
CA PHE A 482 -11.35 14.60 6.84
C PHE A 482 -11.69 14.48 8.34
N ILE A 483 -12.22 15.53 8.94
CA ILE A 483 -12.66 15.54 10.34
C ILE A 483 -13.75 14.50 10.57
N GLU A 484 -14.80 14.52 9.75
CA GLU A 484 -15.93 13.59 9.85
C GLU A 484 -15.52 12.11 9.75
N THR A 485 -14.54 11.81 8.91
CA THR A 485 -14.11 10.41 8.68
C THR A 485 -13.21 9.87 9.80
N TYR A 486 -12.30 10.70 10.33
CA TYR A 486 -11.21 10.19 11.16
C TYR A 486 -11.22 10.70 12.61
N PHE A 487 -11.98 11.74 12.94
CA PHE A 487 -11.94 12.37 14.26
C PHE A 487 -13.31 12.54 14.90
N SER A 488 -14.41 12.41 14.17
CA SER A 488 -15.75 12.63 14.72
C SER A 488 -16.24 11.51 15.64
N GLN A 489 -15.75 10.29 15.45
CA GLN A 489 -16.20 9.14 16.22
C GLN A 489 -15.60 9.12 17.64
N TYR A 490 -14.33 9.51 17.78
CA TYR A 490 -13.61 9.53 19.05
C TYR A 490 -12.82 10.84 19.17
N ASP A 491 -13.27 11.72 20.06
CA ASP A 491 -12.63 13.02 20.27
C ASP A 491 -11.20 12.88 20.79
N GLY A 492 -10.25 13.56 20.16
CA GLY A 492 -8.84 13.50 20.53
C GLY A 492 -8.09 12.26 20.01
N TYR A 493 -8.72 11.41 19.19
CA TYR A 493 -8.10 10.22 18.61
C TYR A 493 -8.27 10.17 17.11
N TYR A 494 -7.22 9.71 16.41
CA TYR A 494 -7.33 9.34 15.01
C TYR A 494 -7.95 7.94 14.91
N PHE A 495 -9.16 7.85 14.37
CA PHE A 495 -9.88 6.59 14.16
C PHE A 495 -9.43 5.94 12.84
N THR A 496 -8.84 4.76 12.93
CA THR A 496 -8.31 4.05 11.75
C THR A 496 -9.39 3.37 10.90
N GLY A 497 -10.56 3.12 11.49
CA GLY A 497 -11.61 2.32 10.88
C GLY A 497 -11.30 0.81 10.86
N ASP A 498 -10.25 0.37 11.55
CA ASP A 498 -9.89 -1.04 11.70
C ASP A 498 -10.22 -1.54 13.11
N GLY A 499 -10.74 -2.78 13.19
CA GLY A 499 -10.83 -3.54 14.41
C GLY A 499 -9.49 -4.21 14.72
N CYS A 500 -9.19 -4.37 16.01
CA CYS A 500 -7.92 -4.94 16.44
C CYS A 500 -8.06 -5.65 17.78
N LYS A 501 -7.40 -6.80 17.90
CA LYS A 501 -7.17 -7.49 19.17
C LYS A 501 -5.73 -7.24 19.62
N ARG A 502 -5.54 -6.99 20.92
CA ARG A 502 -4.23 -6.97 21.56
C ARG A 502 -4.15 -8.18 22.50
N ASP A 503 -3.13 -9.01 22.34
CA ASP A 503 -2.95 -10.20 23.19
C ASP A 503 -2.21 -9.89 24.50
N GLU A 504 -2.02 -10.92 25.35
CA GLU A 504 -1.36 -10.83 26.65
C GLU A 504 0.10 -10.34 26.58
N ASP A 505 0.80 -10.61 25.45
CA ASP A 505 2.18 -10.16 25.18
C ASP A 505 2.21 -8.71 24.60
N GLY A 506 1.05 -8.09 24.36
CA GLY A 506 0.91 -6.76 23.79
C GLY A 506 1.09 -6.72 22.26
N TYR A 507 0.84 -7.83 21.58
CA TYR A 507 0.85 -7.92 20.11
C TYR A 507 -0.50 -7.53 19.53
N TYR A 508 -0.48 -6.75 18.44
CA TYR A 508 -1.64 -6.27 17.75
C TYR A 508 -2.01 -7.19 16.57
N TRP A 509 -3.28 -7.58 16.53
CA TRP A 509 -3.86 -8.45 15.51
C TRP A 509 -4.99 -7.69 14.83
N ILE A 510 -4.84 -7.37 13.56
CA ILE A 510 -5.87 -6.64 12.81
C ILE A 510 -6.99 -7.63 12.46
N THR A 511 -8.20 -7.36 12.96
CA THR A 511 -9.36 -8.25 12.79
C THR A 511 -10.23 -7.89 11.58
N GLY A 512 -9.91 -6.79 10.91
CA GLY A 512 -10.57 -6.31 9.69
C GLY A 512 -11.13 -4.90 9.84
N ARG A 513 -11.88 -4.45 8.84
CA ARG A 513 -12.54 -3.14 8.88
C ARG A 513 -13.71 -3.15 9.87
N VAL A 514 -13.88 -2.05 10.60
CA VAL A 514 -15.01 -1.92 11.54
C VAL A 514 -16.37 -1.99 10.84
N ASP A 515 -16.45 -1.48 9.61
CA ASP A 515 -17.61 -1.57 8.73
C ASP A 515 -17.81 -2.98 8.11
N ASP A 516 -16.82 -3.87 8.21
CA ASP A 516 -16.90 -5.27 7.80
C ASP A 516 -17.18 -6.24 8.99
N VAL A 517 -17.46 -5.72 10.17
CA VAL A 517 -17.86 -6.52 11.34
C VAL A 517 -19.31 -6.97 11.19
N ILE A 518 -19.57 -8.22 11.52
CA ILE A 518 -20.91 -8.83 11.50
C ILE A 518 -21.43 -8.97 12.93
N ASN A 519 -22.70 -8.60 13.15
CA ASN A 519 -23.39 -8.79 14.43
C ASN A 519 -24.31 -10.01 14.34
N VAL A 520 -23.81 -11.18 14.73
CA VAL A 520 -24.57 -12.42 14.73
C VAL A 520 -25.16 -12.66 16.12
N SER A 521 -26.48 -12.60 16.24
CA SER A 521 -27.18 -12.83 17.53
C SER A 521 -26.64 -11.98 18.69
N GLY A 522 -26.27 -10.73 18.42
CA GLY A 522 -25.71 -9.81 19.42
C GLY A 522 -24.21 -9.96 19.69
N HIS A 523 -23.55 -10.89 19.03
CA HIS A 523 -22.08 -11.05 19.12
C HIS A 523 -21.41 -10.38 17.91
N ARG A 524 -20.47 -9.49 18.22
CA ARG A 524 -19.65 -8.82 17.23
C ARG A 524 -18.53 -9.77 16.77
N MET A 525 -18.41 -9.98 15.47
CA MET A 525 -17.43 -10.91 14.88
C MET A 525 -16.78 -10.28 13.67
N GLY A 526 -15.45 -10.37 13.58
CA GLY A 526 -14.70 -9.94 12.41
C GLY A 526 -14.87 -10.90 11.24
N THR A 527 -15.10 -10.37 10.03
CA THR A 527 -15.17 -11.20 8.81
C THR A 527 -13.89 -11.98 8.58
N ALA A 528 -12.74 -11.38 8.88
CA ALA A 528 -11.42 -11.98 8.69
C ALA A 528 -11.22 -13.29 9.48
N GLU A 529 -11.82 -13.42 10.64
CA GLU A 529 -11.75 -14.64 11.45
C GLU A 529 -12.43 -15.83 10.77
N VAL A 530 -13.63 -15.60 10.23
CA VAL A 530 -14.38 -16.62 9.47
C VAL A 530 -13.70 -16.93 8.13
N GLU A 531 -13.16 -15.92 7.46
CA GLU A 531 -12.38 -16.08 6.23
C GLU A 531 -11.13 -16.94 6.46
N SER A 532 -10.38 -16.68 7.53
CA SER A 532 -9.20 -17.48 7.92
C SER A 532 -9.58 -18.94 8.19
N ALA A 533 -10.66 -19.18 8.91
CA ALA A 533 -11.13 -20.55 9.16
C ALA A 533 -11.51 -21.27 7.86
N LEU A 534 -12.17 -20.58 6.92
CA LEU A 534 -12.49 -21.17 5.63
C LEU A 534 -11.24 -21.49 4.81
N VAL A 535 -10.29 -20.58 4.76
CA VAL A 535 -9.03 -20.76 3.99
C VAL A 535 -8.11 -21.82 4.60
N SER A 536 -8.21 -22.11 5.90
CA SER A 536 -7.47 -23.21 6.53
C SER A 536 -7.94 -24.62 6.09
N HIS A 537 -9.05 -24.70 5.37
CA HIS A 537 -9.55 -25.95 4.80
C HIS A 537 -8.81 -26.29 3.49
N GLU A 538 -8.33 -27.54 3.37
CA GLU A 538 -7.48 -28.01 2.25
C GLU A 538 -8.05 -27.79 0.84
N LYS A 539 -9.37 -27.65 0.70
CA LYS A 539 -10.05 -27.44 -0.59
C LYS A 539 -10.29 -25.99 -0.94
N VAL A 540 -10.02 -25.04 -0.02
CA VAL A 540 -10.31 -23.61 -0.19
C VAL A 540 -9.06 -22.84 -0.55
N SER A 541 -9.12 -22.09 -1.65
CA SER A 541 -8.03 -21.20 -2.04
C SER A 541 -8.22 -19.78 -1.51
N GLU A 542 -9.47 -19.32 -1.45
CA GLU A 542 -9.78 -17.96 -1.01
C GLU A 542 -11.22 -17.89 -0.48
N ALA A 543 -11.47 -17.00 0.46
CA ALA A 543 -12.80 -16.72 0.98
C ALA A 543 -12.97 -15.22 1.25
N ALA A 544 -14.21 -14.75 1.07
CA ALA A 544 -14.66 -13.44 1.53
C ALA A 544 -15.99 -13.58 2.24
N VAL A 545 -16.14 -12.93 3.38
CA VAL A 545 -17.30 -13.02 4.23
C VAL A 545 -17.93 -11.65 4.40
N VAL A 546 -19.26 -11.61 4.36
CA VAL A 546 -20.05 -10.41 4.62
C VAL A 546 -21.27 -10.75 5.47
N GLY A 547 -21.77 -9.76 6.19
CA GLY A 547 -23.08 -9.85 6.84
C GLY A 547 -24.21 -9.63 5.85
N PHE A 548 -25.34 -10.27 6.07
CA PHE A 548 -26.59 -10.01 5.36
C PHE A 548 -27.76 -10.01 6.35
N PRO A 549 -28.90 -9.34 6.05
CA PRO A 549 -30.06 -9.31 6.92
C PRO A 549 -30.61 -10.73 7.17
N HIS A 550 -30.77 -11.11 8.43
CA HIS A 550 -31.30 -12.41 8.83
C HIS A 550 -32.40 -12.24 9.87
N GLU A 551 -33.59 -12.83 9.63
CA GLU A 551 -34.80 -12.60 10.43
C GLU A 551 -34.65 -12.93 11.92
N ILE A 552 -33.85 -13.97 12.26
CA ILE A 552 -33.69 -14.43 13.64
C ILE A 552 -32.42 -13.86 14.29
N LYS A 553 -31.31 -13.78 13.53
CA LYS A 553 -29.99 -13.44 14.07
C LYS A 553 -29.67 -11.94 13.99
N GLY A 554 -30.55 -11.14 13.35
CA GLY A 554 -30.26 -9.77 12.96
C GLY A 554 -29.35 -9.71 11.73
N GLN A 555 -28.16 -10.27 11.81
CA GLN A 555 -27.30 -10.53 10.66
C GLN A 555 -26.94 -12.02 10.60
N GLY A 556 -26.93 -12.55 9.40
CA GLY A 556 -26.39 -13.87 9.03
C GLY A 556 -25.03 -13.71 8.37
N ILE A 557 -24.31 -14.81 8.26
CA ILE A 557 -22.98 -14.90 7.65
C ILE A 557 -23.11 -15.45 6.23
N TYR A 558 -22.75 -14.64 5.25
CA TYR A 558 -22.67 -15.04 3.84
C TYR A 558 -21.20 -15.17 3.44
N ALA A 559 -20.78 -16.37 3.06
CA ALA A 559 -19.42 -16.66 2.64
C ALA A 559 -19.35 -16.88 1.12
N TYR A 560 -18.48 -16.16 0.45
CA TYR A 560 -18.07 -16.40 -0.93
C TYR A 560 -16.76 -17.18 -0.91
N VAL A 561 -16.73 -18.36 -1.53
CA VAL A 561 -15.61 -19.29 -1.43
C VAL A 561 -15.11 -19.67 -2.82
N THR A 562 -13.82 -19.47 -3.05
CA THR A 562 -13.11 -19.98 -4.22
C THR A 562 -12.37 -21.26 -3.83
N LEU A 563 -12.65 -22.34 -4.52
CA LEU A 563 -12.01 -23.63 -4.28
C LEU A 563 -10.68 -23.76 -5.02
N ASN A 564 -9.86 -24.70 -4.58
CA ASN A 564 -8.62 -25.05 -5.26
C ASN A 564 -8.87 -25.62 -6.66
N ALA A 565 -7.88 -25.53 -7.54
CA ALA A 565 -7.97 -26.05 -8.90
C ALA A 565 -8.26 -27.57 -8.87
N GLY A 566 -9.30 -27.96 -9.62
CA GLY A 566 -9.75 -29.37 -9.69
C GLY A 566 -10.90 -29.72 -8.72
N GLU A 567 -11.20 -28.86 -7.75
CA GLU A 567 -12.35 -29.03 -6.86
C GLU A 567 -13.61 -28.40 -7.48
N ASN A 568 -14.75 -29.04 -7.28
CA ASN A 568 -16.04 -28.55 -7.75
C ASN A 568 -17.01 -28.36 -6.58
N GLY A 569 -17.55 -27.16 -6.45
CA GLY A 569 -18.49 -26.82 -5.39
C GLY A 569 -19.79 -27.64 -5.49
N ASN A 570 -20.16 -28.28 -4.40
CA ASN A 570 -21.40 -29.07 -4.25
C ASN A 570 -21.91 -28.98 -2.81
N GLU A 571 -23.09 -29.57 -2.55
CA GLU A 571 -23.72 -29.57 -1.21
C GLU A 571 -22.91 -30.32 -0.14
N GLU A 572 -22.10 -31.29 -0.53
CA GLU A 572 -21.26 -32.05 0.39
C GLU A 572 -20.10 -31.15 0.90
N ILE A 573 -19.39 -30.50 0.00
CA ILE A 573 -18.33 -29.55 0.35
C ILE A 573 -18.90 -28.37 1.13
N ARG A 574 -20.10 -27.87 0.79
CA ARG A 574 -20.74 -26.79 1.55
C ARG A 574 -20.96 -27.19 3.02
N LYS A 575 -21.49 -28.36 3.29
CA LYS A 575 -21.67 -28.87 4.64
C LYS A 575 -20.35 -29.12 5.36
N GLU A 576 -19.37 -29.64 4.64
CA GLU A 576 -18.02 -29.85 5.15
C GLU A 576 -17.40 -28.53 5.64
N LEU A 577 -17.48 -27.46 4.84
CA LEU A 577 -16.96 -26.13 5.19
C LEU A 577 -17.72 -25.49 6.37
N ILE A 578 -19.04 -25.61 6.42
CA ILE A 578 -19.82 -25.13 7.57
C ILE A 578 -19.38 -25.83 8.86
N ASN A 579 -19.24 -27.16 8.82
CA ASN A 579 -18.80 -27.95 9.96
C ASN A 579 -17.34 -27.63 10.33
N TRP A 580 -16.50 -27.34 9.35
CA TRP A 580 -15.13 -26.93 9.57
C TRP A 580 -15.04 -25.61 10.34
N VAL A 581 -15.72 -24.56 9.89
CA VAL A 581 -15.77 -23.27 10.58
C VAL A 581 -16.35 -23.44 11.99
N ARG A 582 -17.40 -24.26 12.13
CA ARG A 582 -17.99 -24.57 13.43
C ARG A 582 -17.01 -25.24 14.40
N LYS A 583 -16.12 -26.08 13.88
CA LYS A 583 -15.08 -26.75 14.67
C LYS A 583 -13.96 -25.79 15.04
N GLU A 584 -13.52 -24.96 14.10
CA GLU A 584 -12.37 -24.06 14.30
C GLU A 584 -12.70 -22.85 15.20
N ILE A 585 -13.88 -22.25 15.03
CA ILE A 585 -14.27 -21.03 15.76
C ILE A 585 -15.42 -21.31 16.76
N GLY A 586 -16.44 -22.01 16.31
CA GLY A 586 -17.64 -22.28 17.09
C GLY A 586 -18.95 -22.14 16.32
N PRO A 587 -20.07 -22.55 16.91
CA PRO A 587 -21.38 -22.57 16.21
C PRO A 587 -21.85 -21.19 15.72
N ILE A 588 -21.49 -20.13 16.44
CA ILE A 588 -21.92 -18.76 16.14
C ILE A 588 -21.30 -18.23 14.85
N ALA A 589 -20.11 -18.69 14.50
CA ALA A 589 -19.36 -18.31 13.30
C ALA A 589 -19.73 -19.11 12.05
N SER A 590 -20.61 -20.10 12.19
CA SER A 590 -21.01 -20.96 11.07
C SER A 590 -21.69 -20.16 9.98
N PRO A 591 -21.18 -20.19 8.71
CA PRO A 591 -21.84 -19.54 7.61
C PRO A 591 -23.29 -20.04 7.41
N ASP A 592 -24.22 -19.10 7.26
CA ASP A 592 -25.61 -19.41 6.93
C ASP A 592 -25.75 -19.74 5.45
N LEU A 593 -24.96 -19.03 4.62
CA LEU A 593 -24.93 -19.25 3.17
C LEU A 593 -23.47 -19.33 2.71
N ILE A 594 -23.18 -20.29 1.84
CA ILE A 594 -21.91 -20.40 1.12
C ILE A 594 -22.18 -20.39 -0.38
N GLN A 595 -21.62 -19.42 -1.07
CA GLN A 595 -21.61 -19.36 -2.53
C GLN A 595 -20.22 -19.71 -3.05
N PHE A 596 -20.12 -20.74 -3.87
CA PHE A 596 -18.91 -21.03 -4.59
C PHE A 596 -18.76 -20.05 -5.75
N ALA A 597 -17.61 -19.39 -5.81
CA ALA A 597 -17.29 -18.39 -6.80
C ALA A 597 -15.94 -18.74 -7.46
N PRO A 598 -15.82 -18.69 -8.79
CA PRO A 598 -14.56 -18.95 -9.46
C PRO A 598 -13.50 -17.88 -9.12
N ASN A 599 -13.95 -16.63 -8.94
CA ASN A 599 -13.15 -15.51 -8.49
C ASN A 599 -13.97 -14.59 -7.57
N LEU A 600 -13.27 -13.78 -6.76
CA LEU A 600 -13.86 -12.72 -5.95
C LEU A 600 -13.71 -11.35 -6.64
N PRO A 601 -14.65 -10.41 -6.43
CA PRO A 601 -14.52 -9.06 -6.98
C PRO A 601 -13.37 -8.33 -6.27
N LYS A 602 -12.28 -8.13 -6.99
CA LYS A 602 -11.06 -7.51 -6.47
C LYS A 602 -10.76 -6.24 -7.21
N THR A 603 -10.17 -5.29 -6.50
CA THR A 603 -9.44 -4.22 -7.16
C THR A 603 -8.24 -4.80 -7.91
N ARG A 604 -7.70 -4.04 -8.84
CA ARG A 604 -6.49 -4.45 -9.57
C ARG A 604 -5.24 -4.57 -8.67
N SER A 605 -5.29 -4.05 -7.43
CA SER A 605 -4.29 -4.31 -6.39
C SER A 605 -4.50 -5.63 -5.64
N GLY A 606 -5.56 -6.38 -5.97
CA GLY A 606 -5.91 -7.64 -5.31
C GLY A 606 -6.81 -7.50 -4.09
N LYS A 607 -7.15 -6.27 -3.67
CA LYS A 607 -8.03 -6.05 -2.52
C LYS A 607 -9.48 -6.46 -2.86
N ILE A 608 -10.06 -7.33 -2.03
CA ILE A 608 -11.46 -7.78 -2.18
C ILE A 608 -12.41 -6.59 -1.93
N MET A 609 -13.35 -6.39 -2.84
CA MET A 609 -14.36 -5.34 -2.74
C MET A 609 -15.60 -5.84 -1.98
N ARG A 610 -15.47 -6.01 -0.66
CA ARG A 610 -16.54 -6.54 0.22
C ARG A 610 -17.84 -5.73 0.13
N ARG A 611 -17.77 -4.45 -0.17
CA ARG A 611 -18.95 -3.61 -0.41
C ARG A 611 -19.85 -4.18 -1.52
N ILE A 612 -19.27 -4.64 -2.62
CA ILE A 612 -20.01 -5.27 -3.72
C ILE A 612 -20.61 -6.59 -3.26
N LEU A 613 -19.82 -7.43 -2.58
CA LEU A 613 -20.29 -8.70 -2.04
C LEU A 613 -21.45 -8.53 -1.06
N ARG A 614 -21.38 -7.51 -0.20
CA ARG A 614 -22.43 -7.18 0.76
C ARG A 614 -23.72 -6.77 0.04
N LYS A 615 -23.64 -5.90 -0.94
CA LYS A 615 -24.78 -5.48 -1.75
C LYS A 615 -25.47 -6.67 -2.46
N ILE A 616 -24.69 -7.62 -2.98
CA ILE A 616 -25.22 -8.85 -3.58
C ILE A 616 -25.89 -9.72 -2.51
N ALA A 617 -25.26 -9.87 -1.34
CA ALA A 617 -25.82 -10.64 -0.22
C ALA A 617 -27.09 -10.02 0.36
N GLU A 618 -27.25 -8.70 0.27
CA GLU A 618 -28.45 -7.96 0.69
C GLU A 618 -29.54 -7.93 -0.39
N ASN A 619 -29.31 -8.48 -1.58
CA ASN A 619 -30.19 -8.36 -2.76
C ASN A 619 -30.40 -6.90 -3.24
N ASP A 620 -29.49 -5.99 -2.91
CA ASP A 620 -29.51 -4.57 -3.28
C ASP A 620 -28.36 -4.24 -4.25
N TYR A 621 -28.42 -4.80 -5.45
CA TYR A 621 -27.38 -4.63 -6.47
C TYR A 621 -27.72 -3.62 -7.56
N SER A 622 -28.74 -2.81 -7.38
CA SER A 622 -29.10 -1.71 -8.27
C SER A 622 -28.10 -0.56 -8.24
N GLU A 623 -27.42 -0.37 -7.09
CA GLU A 623 -26.40 0.65 -6.89
C GLU A 623 -25.13 0.05 -6.24
N LEU A 624 -24.31 -0.62 -7.04
CA LEU A 624 -23.07 -1.22 -6.56
C LEU A 624 -21.96 -0.19 -6.23
N GLY A 625 -22.20 1.10 -6.50
CA GLY A 625 -21.22 2.17 -6.34
C GLY A 625 -20.08 2.09 -7.35
N ASP A 626 -18.92 2.69 -7.05
CA ASP A 626 -17.77 2.71 -7.96
C ASP A 626 -17.22 1.31 -8.20
N THR A 627 -17.44 0.77 -9.40
CA THR A 627 -16.90 -0.50 -9.91
C THR A 627 -15.72 -0.31 -10.85
N SER A 628 -15.33 0.94 -11.12
CA SER A 628 -14.28 1.31 -12.08
C SER A 628 -12.89 0.74 -11.72
N THR A 629 -12.69 0.41 -10.45
CA THR A 629 -11.44 -0.14 -9.93
C THR A 629 -11.36 -1.68 -9.98
N LEU A 630 -12.41 -2.36 -10.41
CA LEU A 630 -12.44 -3.82 -10.54
C LEU A 630 -11.43 -4.33 -11.56
N ALA A 631 -10.72 -5.39 -11.19
CA ALA A 631 -9.82 -6.09 -12.11
C ALA A 631 -10.61 -6.81 -13.22
N GLU A 632 -11.68 -7.49 -12.84
CA GLU A 632 -12.55 -8.29 -13.70
C GLU A 632 -14.03 -7.95 -13.43
N PRO A 633 -14.61 -6.97 -14.14
CA PRO A 633 -16.00 -6.55 -13.90
C PRO A 633 -17.03 -7.67 -14.08
N MET A 634 -16.80 -8.62 -15.00
CA MET A 634 -17.73 -9.74 -15.27
C MET A 634 -17.95 -10.68 -14.08
N VAL A 635 -17.03 -10.72 -13.12
CA VAL A 635 -17.18 -11.51 -11.89
C VAL A 635 -18.43 -11.08 -11.09
N VAL A 636 -18.79 -9.81 -11.16
CA VAL A 636 -19.94 -9.28 -10.44
C VAL A 636 -21.25 -9.85 -10.99
N ASP A 637 -21.41 -9.90 -12.30
CA ASP A 637 -22.59 -10.46 -12.95
C ASP A 637 -22.76 -11.95 -12.61
N GLU A 638 -21.67 -12.71 -12.64
CA GLU A 638 -21.65 -14.12 -12.27
C GLU A 638 -22.04 -14.34 -10.80
N LEU A 639 -21.55 -13.48 -9.88
CA LEU A 639 -21.91 -13.54 -8.47
C LEU A 639 -23.40 -13.24 -8.24
N ILE A 640 -23.96 -12.28 -8.98
CA ILE A 640 -25.38 -11.94 -8.92
C ILE A 640 -26.25 -13.12 -9.43
N GLU A 641 -25.85 -13.73 -10.54
CA GLU A 641 -26.58 -14.85 -11.13
C GLU A 641 -26.59 -16.07 -10.22
N ASN A 642 -25.48 -16.37 -9.55
CA ASN A 642 -25.29 -17.58 -8.72
C ASN A 642 -25.54 -17.35 -7.22
N ARG A 643 -26.12 -16.21 -6.81
CA ARG A 643 -26.37 -15.90 -5.41
C ARG A 643 -27.28 -16.93 -4.74
N GLN A 644 -27.04 -17.18 -3.46
CA GLN A 644 -27.71 -18.23 -2.67
C GLN A 644 -28.96 -17.74 -1.91
N ASN A 645 -29.20 -16.44 -1.89
CA ASN A 645 -30.32 -15.76 -1.21
C ASN A 645 -31.39 -15.28 -2.19
N LYS A 646 -31.63 -16.08 -3.24
CA LYS A 646 -32.69 -15.81 -4.24
C LYS A 646 -34.09 -15.90 -3.63
#